data_717feaa308f260dea3e53d869085ee7c
#
_entry.id   717feaa308f260dea3e53d869085ee7c
#
_cell.length_a   1.000
_cell.length_b   1.000
_cell.length_c   1.000
_cell.angle_alpha   90.00
_cell.angle_beta   90.00
_cell.angle_gamma   90.00
#
_symmetry.space_group_name_H-M   'P 1'
#
loop_
_entity.id
_entity.type
_entity.pdbx_description
1 polymer ?
#
loop_
_entity_poly.entity_id
_entity_poly.type
_entity_poly.pdbx_seq_one_letter_code
_entity_poly.pdbx_strand_id
1 'polypeptide(L)'
;MGKIIYTFKKFILSILCLISVLSLHAEDAGGKISGTVVTSDGQPAAGVTIVISGFARKTITNESGQFSFNNVNPGTYTLIASMIGAEKASATVEVTAGQPATVNFTLQSSSQSLEEVVVKTGGNRFARKESNDVSKLPLANIENPQVYTVVGKELMKEQLITDYNSAFKNVPGAGVPEVRNQGRSGFVSRGFSTSQLVRNGVGSFTYSTIDPANLERVEVIKGPSATLFGSTLSSFGGLFNRVTKKPFETFKGEISYSAGSWDLNRLTADINAPLNKEQTALLRVNTALHSERSFQDAGFSRNYFIAPSFVYKVNDRLTLTLDAELGAYKATSPTRLAPYTKGTAHSVTDLHIPYKLSFANNTINYVAQQYNIYAQMRYKISDSWTSQTVISRTRSSSDGNVVQLSIVSDSTLRQAVTNQEYPYYGTDIQQNFMGDFKLGSLRNRVVAGLDFYSLRATRNDATINMPAINYRKPGAAYNNFTYEKVSPLFANATYTNFVSNNENTYAAYVSDVLNITDKLLAMASLRVDHYINKGVYYPNLDSTAGNYNQTALSPKFGLVYQVVKDKVALFANYMNGFSNVSGADFYGNTFKPNRANQVEGGVKIDLSTISATLSYYNIQVTNVTRDDPDHANFSLQDGTQLSKGFEAEVIANPLPGLNIIAGYTYNDSKYTRASASIQGLRPSTAGSPDYANLWVSYRLTKGVAQGLGIGFGGVYGSESYQTNTAAFKFTIPSYTVLDAAVFYDKPAYRLGLKVDNLTNEQYWSYRLAAQPPTRLTANVTFKF
;
A
#
# COMPACT_ATOMS: atom_id res chain seq x y z
N MET A 1 -34.93 -12.78 -40.21
CA MET A 1 -34.01 -13.55 -39.38
C MET A 1 -33.62 -14.92 -39.94
N GLY A 2 -34.40 -15.56 -40.80
CA GLY A 2 -34.07 -16.89 -41.38
C GLY A 2 -33.03 -16.93 -42.52
N LYS A 3 -32.78 -15.86 -43.25
CA LYS A 3 -31.83 -15.87 -44.39
C LYS A 3 -30.34 -15.66 -43.98
N ILE A 4 -30.08 -15.05 -42.85
CA ILE A 4 -28.69 -14.80 -42.38
C ILE A 4 -28.07 -16.07 -41.76
N ILE A 5 -28.89 -16.92 -41.12
CA ILE A 5 -28.42 -18.17 -40.48
C ILE A 5 -28.06 -19.21 -41.54
N TYR A 6 -28.72 -19.22 -42.71
CA TYR A 6 -28.46 -20.18 -43.80
C TYR A 6 -27.16 -19.88 -44.58
N THR A 7 -26.81 -18.61 -44.65
CA THR A 7 -25.55 -18.16 -45.32
C THR A 7 -24.35 -18.45 -44.41
N PHE A 8 -24.49 -18.32 -43.10
CA PHE A 8 -23.43 -18.60 -42.13
C PHE A 8 -23.10 -20.08 -42.01
N LYS A 9 -24.10 -20.98 -42.12
CA LYS A 9 -23.88 -22.47 -42.18
C LYS A 9 -23.14 -22.92 -43.42
N LYS A 10 -23.39 -22.33 -44.61
CA LYS A 10 -22.65 -22.62 -45.83
C LYS A 10 -21.21 -22.14 -45.84
N PHE A 11 -20.93 -21.02 -45.15
CA PHE A 11 -19.57 -20.49 -45.02
C PHE A 11 -18.70 -21.36 -44.09
N ILE A 12 -19.28 -21.90 -43.01
CA ILE A 12 -18.58 -22.81 -42.07
C ILE A 12 -18.33 -24.17 -42.71
N LEU A 13 -19.27 -24.68 -43.52
CA LEU A 13 -19.09 -25.99 -44.22
C LEU A 13 -18.02 -25.91 -45.32
N SER A 14 -17.87 -24.76 -45.97
CA SER A 14 -16.83 -24.52 -46.99
C SER A 14 -15.42 -24.39 -46.39
N ILE A 15 -15.30 -23.87 -45.17
CA ILE A 15 -14.03 -23.84 -44.46
C ILE A 15 -13.61 -25.20 -43.93
N LEU A 16 -14.55 -26.04 -43.50
CA LEU A 16 -14.24 -27.43 -43.08
C LEU A 16 -13.76 -28.34 -44.23
N CYS A 17 -14.25 -28.15 -45.49
CA CYS A 17 -13.77 -28.88 -46.64
C CYS A 17 -12.40 -28.41 -47.18
N LEU A 18 -11.94 -27.19 -46.86
CA LEU A 18 -10.61 -26.71 -47.28
C LEU A 18 -9.49 -27.22 -46.35
N ILE A 19 -9.79 -27.65 -45.14
CA ILE A 19 -8.81 -28.14 -44.15
C ILE A 19 -8.43 -29.61 -44.35
N SER A 20 -9.21 -30.37 -45.16
CA SER A 20 -8.97 -31.79 -45.37
C SER A 20 -8.07 -32.22 -46.57
N VAL A 21 -7.48 -31.26 -47.26
CA VAL A 21 -6.67 -31.53 -48.50
C VAL A 21 -5.17 -31.21 -48.35
N LEU A 22 -4.71 -30.78 -47.15
CA LEU A 22 -3.28 -30.43 -46.92
C LEU A 22 -2.66 -31.28 -45.82
N SER A 23 -2.58 -32.58 -46.03
CA SER A 23 -1.78 -33.46 -45.18
C SER A 23 -1.08 -34.54 -46.01
N LEU A 24 -0.10 -34.13 -46.76
CA LEU A 24 0.96 -35.02 -47.27
C LEU A 24 2.24 -34.21 -47.40
N HIS A 25 2.98 -34.10 -46.29
CA HIS A 25 4.37 -33.67 -46.33
C HIS A 25 5.22 -34.81 -45.72
N ALA A 26 6.24 -35.16 -46.46
CA ALA A 26 7.26 -36.11 -46.06
C ALA A 26 7.86 -35.72 -44.69
N GLU A 27 8.02 -36.69 -43.79
CA GLU A 27 8.80 -36.58 -42.56
C GLU A 27 10.26 -36.27 -42.94
N ASP A 28 10.66 -34.99 -42.89
CA ASP A 28 12.07 -34.65 -42.70
C ASP A 28 12.44 -35.08 -41.27
N ALA A 29 13.42 -35.95 -41.14
CA ALA A 29 13.91 -36.42 -39.84
C ALA A 29 14.59 -35.29 -39.07
N GLY A 30 13.80 -34.44 -38.42
CA GLY A 30 14.28 -33.36 -37.57
C GLY A 30 15.07 -33.88 -36.37
N GLY A 31 16.09 -33.22 -35.97
CA GLY A 31 16.85 -33.50 -34.74
C GLY A 31 16.08 -33.09 -33.48
N LYS A 32 16.56 -33.53 -32.33
CA LYS A 32 16.04 -33.15 -31.00
C LYS A 32 17.08 -32.39 -30.24
N ILE A 33 16.70 -31.24 -29.63
CA ILE A 33 17.54 -30.56 -28.63
C ILE A 33 16.96 -30.84 -27.26
N SER A 34 17.77 -31.22 -26.29
CA SER A 34 17.38 -31.42 -24.91
C SER A 34 18.47 -30.91 -23.97
N GLY A 35 18.12 -30.71 -22.70
CA GLY A 35 19.10 -30.28 -21.71
C GLY A 35 18.50 -29.99 -20.35
N THR A 36 19.34 -29.56 -19.44
CA THR A 36 18.98 -29.18 -18.08
C THR A 36 19.43 -27.77 -17.78
N VAL A 37 18.65 -27.10 -16.93
CA VAL A 37 19.01 -25.79 -16.38
C VAL A 37 19.12 -25.93 -14.88
N VAL A 38 20.23 -25.45 -14.33
CA VAL A 38 20.47 -25.38 -12.89
C VAL A 38 20.75 -23.95 -12.46
N THR A 39 20.51 -23.63 -11.22
CA THR A 39 20.90 -22.36 -10.58
C THR A 39 22.37 -22.42 -10.15
N SER A 40 22.98 -21.28 -9.80
CA SER A 40 24.39 -21.20 -9.38
C SER A 40 24.75 -22.01 -8.15
N ASP A 41 23.75 -22.43 -7.34
CA ASP A 41 23.90 -23.35 -6.20
C ASP A 41 23.67 -24.82 -6.60
N GLY A 42 23.52 -25.12 -7.90
CA GLY A 42 23.40 -26.46 -8.45
C GLY A 42 22.00 -27.07 -8.36
N GLN A 43 20.98 -26.32 -7.94
CA GLN A 43 19.62 -26.83 -7.86
C GLN A 43 18.91 -26.78 -9.23
N PRO A 44 18.02 -27.75 -9.55
CA PRO A 44 17.24 -27.72 -10.78
C PRO A 44 16.41 -26.42 -10.90
N ALA A 45 16.52 -25.72 -12.03
CA ALA A 45 15.78 -24.50 -12.30
C ALA A 45 14.50 -24.79 -13.10
N ALA A 46 13.37 -24.91 -12.41
CA ALA A 46 12.05 -25.07 -13.03
C ALA A 46 11.50 -23.71 -13.54
N GLY A 47 10.70 -23.75 -14.62
CA GLY A 47 10.03 -22.54 -15.14
C GLY A 47 10.92 -21.62 -15.96
N VAL A 48 12.14 -22.03 -16.31
CA VAL A 48 13.06 -21.27 -17.18
C VAL A 48 12.55 -21.32 -18.62
N THR A 49 12.41 -20.18 -19.25
CA THR A 49 12.06 -20.08 -20.68
C THR A 49 13.30 -20.24 -21.51
N ILE A 50 13.30 -21.25 -22.39
CA ILE A 50 14.35 -21.49 -23.39
C ILE A 50 13.83 -21.07 -24.76
N VAL A 51 14.55 -20.20 -25.45
CA VAL A 51 14.19 -19.70 -26.78
C VAL A 51 15.31 -20.04 -27.77
N ILE A 52 14.94 -20.48 -28.97
CA ILE A 52 15.89 -20.58 -30.09
C ILE A 52 15.98 -19.17 -30.71
N SER A 53 17.14 -18.54 -30.61
CA SER A 53 17.37 -17.18 -31.10
C SER A 53 17.08 -17.09 -32.62
N GLY A 54 16.32 -16.07 -33.01
CA GLY A 54 15.92 -15.87 -34.41
C GLY A 54 14.71 -16.70 -34.87
N PHE A 55 14.14 -17.54 -34.00
CA PHE A 55 12.96 -18.37 -34.31
C PHE A 55 11.85 -18.17 -33.28
N ALA A 56 10.59 -18.27 -33.69
CA ALA A 56 9.42 -18.15 -32.80
C ALA A 56 9.19 -19.43 -31.94
N ARG A 57 10.23 -20.21 -31.66
CA ARG A 57 10.16 -21.48 -30.89
C ARG A 57 10.70 -21.30 -29.49
N LYS A 58 9.86 -21.66 -28.50
CA LYS A 58 10.21 -21.60 -27.09
C LYS A 58 9.68 -22.84 -26.35
N THR A 59 10.34 -23.20 -25.27
CA THR A 59 9.91 -24.22 -24.30
C THR A 59 10.17 -23.73 -22.88
N ILE A 60 9.65 -24.43 -21.89
CA ILE A 60 9.83 -24.09 -20.46
C ILE A 60 10.34 -25.34 -19.75
N THR A 61 11.30 -25.16 -18.82
CA THR A 61 11.84 -26.29 -18.03
C THR A 61 10.80 -26.82 -17.04
N ASN A 62 10.80 -28.15 -16.87
CA ASN A 62 9.97 -28.85 -15.89
C ASN A 62 10.55 -28.71 -14.45
N GLU A 63 9.91 -29.37 -13.47
CA GLU A 63 10.31 -29.33 -12.05
C GLU A 63 11.75 -29.83 -11.79
N SER A 64 12.27 -30.71 -12.68
CA SER A 64 13.65 -31.22 -12.65
C SER A 64 14.62 -30.34 -13.46
N GLY A 65 14.22 -29.16 -13.91
CA GLY A 65 15.03 -28.28 -14.74
C GLY A 65 15.22 -28.74 -16.19
N GLN A 66 14.52 -29.77 -16.66
CA GLN A 66 14.69 -30.35 -17.99
C GLN A 66 13.85 -29.66 -19.04
N PHE A 67 14.37 -29.50 -20.25
CA PHE A 67 13.65 -28.98 -21.41
C PHE A 67 13.94 -29.78 -22.66
N SER A 68 13.07 -29.71 -23.68
CA SER A 68 13.30 -30.27 -24.99
C SER A 68 12.59 -29.52 -26.13
N PHE A 69 13.23 -29.53 -27.31
CA PHE A 69 12.64 -29.16 -28.59
C PHE A 69 12.70 -30.40 -29.50
N ASN A 70 11.59 -30.80 -30.04
CA ASN A 70 11.50 -31.90 -31.01
C ASN A 70 11.37 -31.32 -32.43
N ASN A 71 11.77 -32.07 -33.45
CA ASN A 71 11.69 -31.66 -34.86
C ASN A 71 12.41 -30.32 -35.15
N VAL A 72 13.67 -30.23 -34.82
CA VAL A 72 14.53 -29.09 -35.15
C VAL A 72 15.34 -29.45 -36.39
N ASN A 73 15.28 -28.63 -37.42
CA ASN A 73 16.04 -28.87 -38.64
C ASN A 73 17.55 -28.90 -38.35
N PRO A 74 18.36 -29.67 -39.10
CA PRO A 74 19.80 -29.64 -38.96
C PRO A 74 20.37 -28.23 -39.15
N GLY A 75 21.32 -27.83 -38.29
CA GLY A 75 21.92 -26.52 -38.31
C GLY A 75 22.47 -26.09 -36.94
N THR A 76 23.11 -24.97 -36.89
CA THR A 76 23.64 -24.36 -35.66
C THR A 76 22.66 -23.36 -35.09
N TYR A 77 22.28 -23.54 -33.85
CA TYR A 77 21.29 -22.72 -33.14
C TYR A 77 21.88 -22.11 -31.86
N THR A 78 21.57 -20.87 -31.58
CA THR A 78 21.85 -20.24 -30.28
C THR A 78 20.59 -20.33 -29.43
N LEU A 79 20.67 -21.04 -28.29
CA LEU A 79 19.59 -21.07 -27.29
C LEU A 79 19.86 -20.02 -26.23
N ILE A 80 18.80 -19.38 -25.78
CA ILE A 80 18.83 -18.39 -24.70
C ILE A 80 17.92 -18.90 -23.59
N ALA A 81 18.51 -19.15 -22.41
CA ALA A 81 17.82 -19.46 -21.20
C ALA A 81 17.56 -18.17 -20.41
N SER A 82 16.30 -17.92 -20.07
CA SER A 82 15.90 -16.74 -19.31
C SER A 82 14.93 -17.11 -18.20
N MET A 83 15.20 -16.59 -17.02
CA MET A 83 14.35 -16.68 -15.85
C MET A 83 14.42 -15.35 -15.12
N ILE A 84 13.28 -14.91 -14.55
CA ILE A 84 13.24 -13.67 -13.78
C ILE A 84 14.09 -13.85 -12.52
N GLY A 85 14.91 -12.84 -12.21
CA GLY A 85 15.85 -12.90 -11.09
C GLY A 85 17.18 -13.60 -11.41
N ALA A 86 17.39 -14.05 -12.65
CA ALA A 86 18.65 -14.61 -13.11
C ALA A 86 19.20 -13.89 -14.35
N GLU A 87 20.51 -13.88 -14.51
CA GLU A 87 21.15 -13.40 -15.75
C GLU A 87 20.81 -14.35 -16.90
N LYS A 88 20.56 -13.77 -18.10
CA LYS A 88 20.31 -14.59 -19.30
C LYS A 88 21.58 -15.38 -19.64
N ALA A 89 21.43 -16.69 -19.79
CA ALA A 89 22.51 -17.55 -20.26
C ALA A 89 22.27 -17.91 -21.73
N SER A 90 23.30 -17.92 -22.55
CA SER A 90 23.22 -18.35 -23.95
C SER A 90 24.25 -19.45 -24.24
N ALA A 91 23.86 -20.38 -25.08
CA ALA A 91 24.73 -21.45 -25.56
C ALA A 91 24.39 -21.81 -27.00
N THR A 92 25.41 -22.14 -27.77
CA THR A 92 25.26 -22.60 -29.16
C THR A 92 25.25 -24.14 -29.21
N VAL A 93 24.33 -24.69 -30.01
CA VAL A 93 24.21 -26.14 -30.20
C VAL A 93 24.09 -26.46 -31.68
N GLU A 94 24.81 -27.47 -32.13
CA GLU A 94 24.70 -28.01 -33.50
C GLU A 94 23.71 -29.18 -33.50
N VAL A 95 22.73 -29.12 -34.37
CA VAL A 95 21.71 -30.14 -34.55
C VAL A 95 21.98 -30.91 -35.83
N THR A 96 22.12 -32.20 -35.70
CA THR A 96 22.29 -33.15 -36.82
C THR A 96 21.01 -33.97 -37.01
N ALA A 97 20.67 -34.33 -38.24
CA ALA A 97 19.45 -35.09 -38.54
C ALA A 97 19.42 -36.43 -37.79
N GLY A 98 18.36 -36.69 -37.07
CA GLY A 98 18.12 -37.92 -36.32
C GLY A 98 18.97 -38.12 -35.06
N GLN A 99 19.84 -37.17 -34.69
CA GLN A 99 20.68 -37.24 -33.48
C GLN A 99 20.17 -36.29 -32.40
N PRO A 100 20.13 -36.68 -31.11
CA PRO A 100 19.83 -35.79 -30.02
C PRO A 100 21.04 -34.89 -29.70
N ALA A 101 20.82 -33.57 -29.70
CA ALA A 101 21.77 -32.57 -29.24
C ALA A 101 21.46 -32.15 -27.78
N THR A 102 22.50 -32.06 -26.93
CA THR A 102 22.32 -31.73 -25.52
C THR A 102 23.00 -30.39 -25.20
N VAL A 103 22.29 -29.52 -24.49
CA VAL A 103 22.83 -28.24 -23.99
C VAL A 103 22.32 -27.96 -22.59
N ASN A 104 23.25 -27.64 -21.68
CA ASN A 104 22.95 -27.36 -20.29
C ASN A 104 23.25 -25.88 -19.96
N PHE A 105 22.47 -25.30 -19.04
CA PHE A 105 22.66 -23.93 -18.59
C PHE A 105 22.84 -23.89 -17.07
N THR A 106 23.72 -22.99 -16.62
CA THR A 106 23.78 -22.55 -15.23
C THR A 106 23.37 -21.09 -15.17
N LEU A 107 22.27 -20.79 -14.46
CA LEU A 107 21.79 -19.43 -14.29
C LEU A 107 22.45 -18.81 -13.07
N GLN A 108 23.09 -17.65 -13.24
CA GLN A 108 23.60 -16.82 -12.17
C GLN A 108 22.46 -15.94 -11.64
N SER A 109 22.42 -15.70 -10.32
CA SER A 109 21.46 -14.73 -9.75
C SER A 109 21.78 -13.34 -10.26
N SER A 110 20.77 -12.66 -10.83
CA SER A 110 20.94 -11.27 -11.27
C SER A 110 20.80 -10.32 -10.09
N SER A 111 21.79 -9.46 -9.87
CA SER A 111 21.69 -8.32 -8.95
C SER A 111 20.75 -7.21 -9.48
N GLN A 112 20.27 -7.36 -10.72
CA GLN A 112 19.31 -6.45 -11.40
C GLN A 112 17.91 -7.04 -11.42
N SER A 113 17.35 -7.49 -10.30
CA SER A 113 15.93 -7.82 -10.28
C SER A 113 15.12 -6.55 -10.42
N LEU A 114 14.65 -6.27 -11.63
CA LEU A 114 13.42 -5.49 -11.82
C LEU A 114 12.32 -6.29 -11.12
N GLU A 115 11.64 -5.66 -10.18
CA GLU A 115 10.70 -6.27 -9.24
C GLU A 115 9.44 -6.86 -9.92
N GLU A 116 9.57 -7.90 -10.70
CA GLU A 116 8.45 -8.77 -11.01
C GLU A 116 8.48 -9.98 -10.08
N VAL A 117 7.44 -10.13 -9.28
CA VAL A 117 7.27 -11.28 -8.40
C VAL A 117 7.21 -12.55 -9.22
N VAL A 118 8.30 -13.28 -9.27
CA VAL A 118 8.27 -14.67 -9.75
C VAL A 118 7.55 -15.49 -8.71
N VAL A 119 6.33 -15.85 -9.01
CA VAL A 119 5.68 -16.98 -8.35
C VAL A 119 6.43 -18.23 -8.80
N LYS A 120 7.43 -18.66 -8.03
CA LYS A 120 8.01 -19.99 -8.21
C LYS A 120 6.88 -21.00 -8.15
N THR A 121 6.78 -21.86 -9.14
CA THR A 121 5.83 -22.99 -9.15
C THR A 121 6.04 -23.77 -7.86
N GLY A 122 5.07 -23.76 -6.92
CA GLY A 122 5.19 -24.37 -5.60
C GLY A 122 5.48 -23.43 -4.42
N GLY A 123 5.75 -22.12 -4.64
CA GLY A 123 5.94 -21.15 -3.57
C GLY A 123 4.63 -20.50 -3.11
N ASN A 124 4.66 -19.93 -1.88
CA ASN A 124 3.53 -19.18 -1.34
C ASN A 124 3.30 -17.88 -2.15
N ARG A 125 2.20 -17.87 -2.90
CA ARG A 125 1.87 -16.82 -3.88
C ARG A 125 1.53 -15.47 -3.24
N PHE A 126 1.15 -15.43 -1.97
CA PHE A 126 0.81 -14.19 -1.25
C PHE A 126 1.91 -13.74 -0.28
N ALA A 127 2.84 -14.63 0.08
CA ALA A 127 3.97 -14.27 0.91
C ALA A 127 5.08 -13.64 0.05
N ARG A 128 5.47 -12.43 0.40
CA ARG A 128 6.62 -11.78 -0.20
C ARG A 128 7.84 -11.95 0.71
N LYS A 129 8.88 -12.57 0.17
CA LYS A 129 10.07 -12.95 0.93
C LYS A 129 11.10 -11.83 1.03
N GLU A 130 11.06 -10.83 0.16
CA GLU A 130 12.02 -9.73 0.08
C GLU A 130 11.31 -8.40 -0.19
N SER A 131 11.88 -7.32 0.31
CA SER A 131 11.54 -5.95 -0.04
C SER A 131 12.78 -5.05 0.02
N ASN A 132 13.07 -4.39 -1.08
CA ASN A 132 14.14 -3.39 -1.16
C ASN A 132 13.70 -2.05 -0.54
N ASP A 133 12.40 -1.80 -0.39
CA ASP A 133 11.87 -0.53 0.09
C ASP A 133 11.89 -0.43 1.61
N VAL A 134 11.64 -1.54 2.34
CA VAL A 134 11.50 -1.55 3.80
C VAL A 134 12.79 -1.15 4.53
N SER A 135 13.93 -1.62 4.06
CA SER A 135 15.25 -1.33 4.66
C SER A 135 16.18 -0.53 3.75
N LYS A 136 15.73 -0.16 2.53
CA LYS A 136 16.55 0.40 1.44
C LYS A 136 17.75 -0.49 1.07
N LEU A 137 17.71 -1.76 1.46
CA LEU A 137 18.70 -2.80 1.23
C LEU A 137 18.00 -4.09 0.79
N PRO A 138 18.63 -4.93 -0.04
CA PRO A 138 18.10 -6.22 -0.46
C PRO A 138 18.19 -7.23 0.70
N LEU A 139 17.21 -7.18 1.60
CA LEU A 139 17.09 -8.08 2.74
C LEU A 139 15.88 -8.98 2.60
N ALA A 140 16.10 -10.28 2.74
CA ALA A 140 15.01 -11.21 2.93
C ALA A 140 14.24 -10.89 4.23
N ASN A 141 12.92 -11.16 4.27
CA ASN A 141 12.13 -10.89 5.48
C ASN A 141 12.72 -11.59 6.72
N ILE A 142 13.26 -12.81 6.54
CA ILE A 142 13.88 -13.59 7.62
C ILE A 142 15.19 -12.98 8.15
N GLU A 143 15.86 -12.14 7.36
CA GLU A 143 17.09 -11.44 7.73
C GLU A 143 16.82 -10.03 8.29
N ASN A 144 15.59 -9.52 8.15
CA ASN A 144 15.26 -8.17 8.58
C ASN A 144 14.82 -8.18 10.05
N PRO A 145 15.45 -7.44 10.96
CA PRO A 145 15.01 -7.39 12.36
C PRO A 145 13.74 -6.58 12.58
N GLN A 146 13.14 -5.99 11.54
CA GLN A 146 11.91 -5.21 11.61
C GLN A 146 10.71 -6.00 11.10
N VAL A 147 9.55 -5.83 11.76
CA VAL A 147 8.27 -6.40 11.32
C VAL A 147 7.64 -5.51 10.25
N TYR A 148 7.17 -6.14 9.19
CA TYR A 148 6.35 -5.48 8.17
C TYR A 148 5.38 -6.48 7.52
N THR A 149 4.23 -5.98 7.10
CA THR A 149 3.20 -6.72 6.36
C THR A 149 3.17 -6.25 4.92
N VAL A 150 2.96 -7.16 3.98
CA VAL A 150 2.84 -6.85 2.54
C VAL A 150 1.50 -7.34 2.00
N VAL A 151 0.71 -6.42 1.44
CA VAL A 151 -0.51 -6.73 0.70
C VAL A 151 -0.22 -6.59 -0.79
N GLY A 152 -0.05 -7.71 -1.48
CA GLY A 152 0.30 -7.76 -2.90
C GLY A 152 -0.91 -7.65 -3.83
N LYS A 153 -0.64 -7.32 -5.10
CA LYS A 153 -1.68 -7.21 -6.17
C LYS A 153 -2.47 -8.50 -6.38
N GLU A 154 -1.86 -9.67 -6.17
CA GLU A 154 -2.50 -10.96 -6.33
C GLU A 154 -3.64 -11.14 -5.32
N LEU A 155 -3.41 -10.76 -4.06
CA LEU A 155 -4.42 -10.79 -3.02
C LEU A 155 -5.51 -9.73 -3.28
N MET A 156 -5.10 -8.52 -3.69
CA MET A 156 -6.06 -7.47 -4.06
C MET A 156 -6.96 -7.89 -5.23
N LYS A 157 -6.41 -8.56 -6.23
CA LYS A 157 -7.19 -9.15 -7.35
C LYS A 157 -8.12 -10.27 -6.89
N GLU A 158 -7.66 -11.15 -6.02
CA GLU A 158 -8.46 -12.27 -5.53
C GLU A 158 -9.66 -11.79 -4.72
N GLN A 159 -9.47 -10.78 -3.89
CA GLN A 159 -10.51 -10.14 -3.10
C GLN A 159 -11.32 -9.08 -3.87
N LEU A 160 -11.13 -8.91 -5.19
CA LEU A 160 -11.82 -7.92 -6.02
C LEU A 160 -11.80 -6.50 -5.38
N ILE A 161 -10.64 -6.06 -4.92
CA ILE A 161 -10.48 -4.77 -4.28
C ILE A 161 -10.60 -3.65 -5.31
N THR A 162 -11.58 -2.77 -5.14
CA THR A 162 -11.86 -1.62 -5.99
C THR A 162 -11.46 -0.29 -5.38
N ASP A 163 -11.18 -0.26 -4.07
CA ASP A 163 -10.74 0.90 -3.33
C ASP A 163 -9.52 0.56 -2.44
N TYR A 164 -8.71 1.58 -2.15
CA TYR A 164 -7.47 1.40 -1.39
C TYR A 164 -7.69 0.94 0.05
N ASN A 165 -8.74 1.40 0.70
CA ASN A 165 -9.00 1.14 2.11
C ASN A 165 -9.29 -0.34 2.38
N SER A 166 -9.97 -1.00 1.44
CA SER A 166 -10.30 -2.42 1.54
C SER A 166 -9.07 -3.33 1.57
N ALA A 167 -7.92 -2.89 1.04
CA ALA A 167 -6.67 -3.65 1.11
C ALA A 167 -6.20 -3.85 2.57
N PHE A 168 -6.51 -2.91 3.46
CA PHE A 168 -6.05 -2.91 4.85
C PHE A 168 -6.82 -3.87 5.76
N LYS A 169 -7.92 -4.45 5.30
CA LYS A 169 -8.54 -5.61 5.97
C LYS A 169 -7.55 -6.78 6.16
N ASN A 170 -6.51 -6.85 5.32
CA ASN A 170 -5.48 -7.88 5.37
C ASN A 170 -4.27 -7.53 6.25
N VAL A 171 -4.27 -6.35 6.87
CA VAL A 171 -3.15 -5.87 7.70
C VAL A 171 -3.49 -6.02 9.17
N PRO A 172 -2.74 -6.84 9.94
CA PRO A 172 -2.96 -6.96 11.37
C PRO A 172 -2.93 -5.61 12.08
N GLY A 173 -4.01 -5.28 12.82
CA GLY A 173 -4.13 -4.08 13.64
C GLY A 173 -4.44 -2.78 12.92
N ALA A 174 -4.72 -2.79 11.60
CA ALA A 174 -5.06 -1.56 10.87
C ALA A 174 -6.45 -1.00 11.21
N GLY A 175 -7.38 -1.85 11.63
CA GLY A 175 -8.74 -1.46 12.02
C GLY A 175 -9.57 -0.89 10.85
N VAL A 176 -10.66 -0.22 11.19
CA VAL A 176 -11.49 0.52 10.22
C VAL A 176 -10.79 1.83 9.87
N PRO A 177 -10.51 2.11 8.59
CA PRO A 177 -9.88 3.36 8.18
C PRO A 177 -10.73 4.58 8.56
N GLU A 178 -10.08 5.63 9.05
CA GLU A 178 -10.71 6.92 9.20
C GLU A 178 -10.60 7.70 7.89
N VAL A 179 -11.69 7.87 7.17
CA VAL A 179 -11.74 8.70 5.97
C VAL A 179 -11.95 10.16 6.37
N ARG A 180 -11.03 11.05 5.98
CA ARG A 180 -11.12 12.50 6.21
C ARG A 180 -12.10 13.15 5.23
N ASN A 181 -12.52 14.37 5.51
CA ASN A 181 -13.54 15.08 4.71
C ASN A 181 -13.19 15.16 3.21
N GLN A 182 -11.91 15.16 2.86
CA GLN A 182 -11.39 15.22 1.49
C GLN A 182 -11.11 13.83 0.87
N GLY A 183 -11.46 12.72 1.53
CA GLY A 183 -11.29 11.35 1.04
C GLY A 183 -9.98 10.66 1.44
N ARG A 184 -8.97 11.38 1.96
CA ARG A 184 -7.75 10.77 2.47
C ARG A 184 -8.04 9.93 3.71
N SER A 185 -7.45 8.73 3.77
CA SER A 185 -7.62 7.82 4.91
C SER A 185 -6.45 7.88 5.88
N GLY A 186 -6.76 7.74 7.16
CA GLY A 186 -5.83 7.44 8.24
C GLY A 186 -6.06 6.01 8.74
N PHE A 187 -5.03 5.40 9.24
CA PHE A 187 -5.04 4.04 9.79
C PHE A 187 -4.46 4.05 11.20
N VAL A 188 -4.71 2.99 11.94
CA VAL A 188 -4.08 2.74 13.22
C VAL A 188 -2.99 1.70 13.05
N SER A 189 -1.87 1.88 13.72
CA SER A 189 -0.82 0.87 13.85
C SER A 189 -0.23 0.98 15.25
N ARG A 190 -0.19 -0.13 15.99
CA ARG A 190 0.38 -0.18 17.34
C ARG A 190 -0.15 0.91 18.28
N GLY A 191 -1.44 1.27 18.16
CA GLY A 191 -2.07 2.30 18.99
C GLY A 191 -1.78 3.75 18.59
N PHE A 192 -1.17 4.00 17.42
CA PHE A 192 -0.92 5.33 16.87
C PHE A 192 -1.60 5.53 15.52
N SER A 193 -2.12 6.73 15.29
CA SER A 193 -2.66 7.12 13.99
C SER A 193 -1.51 7.30 12.98
N THR A 194 -1.68 6.73 11.80
CA THR A 194 -0.69 6.73 10.71
C THR A 194 -1.33 7.19 9.42
N SER A 195 -0.65 8.02 8.65
CA SER A 195 -1.10 8.52 7.35
C SER A 195 -0.30 7.88 6.20
N GLN A 196 -0.90 7.87 5.01
CA GLN A 196 -0.30 7.34 3.78
C GLN A 196 0.53 8.44 3.11
N LEU A 197 1.74 8.64 3.55
CA LEU A 197 2.60 9.72 3.08
C LEU A 197 3.72 9.26 2.15
N VAL A 198 3.88 7.93 1.94
CA VAL A 198 5.04 7.37 1.24
C VAL A 198 4.61 6.61 -0.01
N ARG A 199 5.34 6.85 -1.11
CA ARG A 199 5.22 6.18 -2.40
C ARG A 199 6.62 5.82 -2.90
N ASN A 200 6.89 4.54 -3.15
CA ASN A 200 8.21 4.06 -3.58
C ASN A 200 9.36 4.56 -2.68
N GLY A 201 9.13 4.61 -1.36
CA GLY A 201 10.13 5.01 -0.38
C GLY A 201 10.35 6.52 -0.22
N VAL A 202 9.62 7.39 -0.92
CA VAL A 202 9.72 8.85 -0.85
C VAL A 202 8.39 9.52 -0.50
N GLY A 203 8.45 10.78 -0.09
CA GLY A 203 7.28 11.56 0.28
C GLY A 203 6.29 11.78 -0.87
N SER A 204 5.02 11.48 -0.65
CA SER A 204 3.94 11.65 -1.63
C SER A 204 2.59 11.84 -0.94
N PHE A 205 2.34 13.06 -0.50
CA PHE A 205 1.06 13.43 0.12
C PHE A 205 -0.08 13.53 -0.91
N THR A 206 -1.28 13.14 -0.50
CA THR A 206 -2.52 13.36 -1.28
C THR A 206 -3.67 13.77 -0.38
N TYR A 207 -4.54 14.65 -0.86
CA TYR A 207 -5.84 14.93 -0.24
C TYR A 207 -6.91 13.90 -0.62
N SER A 208 -6.78 13.27 -1.78
CA SER A 208 -7.74 12.28 -2.27
C SER A 208 -7.47 10.88 -1.74
N THR A 209 -8.39 9.96 -2.05
CA THR A 209 -8.12 8.53 -1.97
C THR A 209 -7.05 8.12 -3.00
N ILE A 210 -6.36 7.01 -2.74
CA ILE A 210 -5.39 6.42 -3.65
C ILE A 210 -6.11 5.42 -4.55
N ASP A 211 -5.86 5.46 -5.87
CA ASP A 211 -6.41 4.46 -6.78
C ASP A 211 -5.57 3.18 -6.75
N PRO A 212 -6.18 1.99 -6.53
CA PRO A 212 -5.44 0.72 -6.50
C PRO A 212 -4.95 0.23 -7.87
N ALA A 213 -5.38 0.84 -8.99
CA ALA A 213 -5.02 0.38 -10.34
C ALA A 213 -3.49 0.37 -10.59
N ASN A 214 -2.74 1.31 -9.98
CA ASN A 214 -1.29 1.42 -10.12
C ASN A 214 -0.51 0.75 -8.98
N LEU A 215 -1.16 0.00 -8.09
CA LEU A 215 -0.48 -0.64 -6.97
C LEU A 215 0.08 -2.00 -7.36
N GLU A 216 1.37 -2.20 -7.14
CA GLU A 216 2.01 -3.51 -7.11
C GLU A 216 1.79 -4.17 -5.74
N ARG A 217 1.93 -3.36 -4.66
CA ARG A 217 1.74 -3.78 -3.27
C ARG A 217 1.61 -2.58 -2.34
N VAL A 218 1.14 -2.84 -1.15
CA VAL A 218 1.24 -1.94 0.01
C VAL A 218 2.13 -2.61 1.04
N GLU A 219 3.11 -1.88 1.55
CA GLU A 219 4.00 -2.31 2.62
C GLU A 219 3.67 -1.52 3.88
N VAL A 220 3.39 -2.23 4.95
CA VAL A 220 3.10 -1.64 6.26
C VAL A 220 4.26 -1.95 7.18
N ILE A 221 5.14 -0.97 7.35
CA ILE A 221 6.34 -1.08 8.18
C ILE A 221 5.94 -0.69 9.59
N LYS A 222 6.10 -1.60 10.55
CA LYS A 222 5.63 -1.46 11.93
C LYS A 222 6.63 -0.75 12.84
N GLY A 223 6.11 0.08 13.75
CA GLY A 223 6.90 0.80 14.75
C GLY A 223 7.58 2.06 14.22
N PRO A 224 8.26 2.83 15.09
CA PRO A 224 8.87 4.10 14.73
C PRO A 224 9.98 3.90 13.70
N SER A 225 9.73 4.34 12.45
CA SER A 225 10.61 4.06 11.29
C SER A 225 11.33 5.32 10.80
N ALA A 226 11.58 6.29 11.68
CA ALA A 226 12.21 7.56 11.30
C ALA A 226 13.65 7.40 10.79
N THR A 227 14.36 6.37 11.22
CA THR A 227 15.79 6.16 10.85
C THR A 227 16.04 6.07 9.33
N LEU A 228 15.12 5.57 8.53
CA LEU A 228 15.29 5.48 7.08
C LEU A 228 14.36 6.42 6.30
N PHE A 229 13.24 6.88 6.89
CA PHE A 229 12.21 7.64 6.20
C PHE A 229 11.99 9.05 6.77
N GLY A 230 12.59 9.36 7.91
CA GLY A 230 12.39 10.64 8.61
C GLY A 230 11.06 10.74 9.35
N SER A 231 10.95 11.72 10.23
CA SER A 231 9.78 11.93 11.08
C SER A 231 8.57 12.48 10.34
N THR A 232 8.79 13.22 9.27
CA THR A 232 7.70 13.85 8.49
C THR A 232 6.86 12.82 7.76
N LEU A 233 7.44 11.66 7.39
CA LEU A 233 6.81 10.62 6.61
C LEU A 233 6.34 9.42 7.44
N SER A 234 6.84 9.25 8.67
CA SER A 234 6.53 8.13 9.55
C SER A 234 5.75 8.58 10.79
N SER A 235 5.06 7.65 11.42
CA SER A 235 4.45 7.81 12.74
C SER A 235 5.12 6.90 13.77
N PHE A 236 4.77 7.04 15.04
CA PHE A 236 5.27 6.15 16.09
C PHE A 236 4.77 4.71 15.93
N GLY A 237 3.63 4.51 15.27
CA GLY A 237 3.09 3.19 14.94
C GLY A 237 3.66 2.57 13.67
N GLY A 238 4.31 3.37 12.83
CA GLY A 238 4.90 2.90 11.58
C GLY A 238 4.63 3.80 10.38
N LEU A 239 4.75 3.21 9.22
CA LEU A 239 4.61 3.89 7.95
C LEU A 239 3.94 2.97 6.93
N PHE A 240 3.14 3.55 6.01
CA PHE A 240 2.48 2.88 4.91
C PHE A 240 3.10 3.32 3.59
N ASN A 241 3.85 2.41 2.96
CA ASN A 241 4.49 2.63 1.67
C ASN A 241 3.65 1.98 0.56
N ARG A 242 3.19 2.77 -0.39
CA ARG A 242 2.58 2.26 -1.61
C ARG A 242 3.65 2.08 -2.68
N VAL A 243 3.82 0.85 -3.16
CA VAL A 243 4.74 0.52 -4.24
C VAL A 243 3.97 0.41 -5.53
N THR A 244 4.41 1.18 -6.54
CA THR A 244 3.73 1.26 -7.84
C THR A 244 4.24 0.20 -8.81
N LYS A 245 3.38 -0.18 -9.75
CA LYS A 245 3.72 -1.09 -10.84
C LYS A 245 4.82 -0.49 -11.74
N LYS A 246 5.78 -1.33 -12.14
CA LYS A 246 6.89 -0.97 -13.02
C LYS A 246 6.75 -1.66 -14.38
N PRO A 247 7.31 -1.09 -15.47
CA PRO A 247 7.41 -1.76 -16.76
C PRO A 247 8.32 -3.00 -16.71
N PHE A 248 8.08 -3.96 -17.61
CA PHE A 248 8.88 -5.17 -17.80
C PHE A 248 9.01 -5.54 -19.29
N GLU A 249 9.89 -6.48 -19.65
CA GLU A 249 10.35 -6.69 -21.02
C GLU A 249 9.34 -7.37 -21.95
N THR A 250 8.22 -7.90 -21.46
CA THR A 250 7.23 -8.59 -22.31
C THR A 250 5.97 -7.76 -22.49
N PHE A 251 5.38 -7.81 -23.70
CA PHE A 251 4.06 -7.20 -23.90
C PHE A 251 3.00 -7.95 -23.08
N LYS A 252 2.17 -7.19 -22.36
CA LYS A 252 1.05 -7.73 -21.58
C LYS A 252 0.01 -6.66 -21.35
N GLY A 253 -1.25 -7.02 -21.49
CA GLY A 253 -2.37 -6.13 -21.24
C GLY A 253 -3.47 -6.78 -20.42
N GLU A 254 -4.12 -5.96 -19.57
CA GLU A 254 -5.34 -6.34 -18.84
C GLU A 254 -6.32 -5.17 -18.92
N ILE A 255 -7.57 -5.47 -19.31
CA ILE A 255 -8.70 -4.52 -19.22
C ILE A 255 -9.74 -5.16 -18.30
N SER A 256 -10.19 -4.42 -17.30
CA SER A 256 -11.08 -4.94 -16.28
C SER A 256 -12.25 -3.99 -16.05
N TYR A 257 -13.47 -4.55 -16.01
CA TYR A 257 -14.69 -3.83 -15.64
C TYR A 257 -15.31 -4.44 -14.39
N SER A 258 -15.67 -3.58 -13.45
CA SER A 258 -16.38 -3.95 -12.22
C SER A 258 -17.66 -3.16 -12.12
N ALA A 259 -18.75 -3.84 -11.75
CA ALA A 259 -20.05 -3.26 -11.45
C ALA A 259 -20.57 -3.82 -10.12
N GLY A 260 -21.42 -3.08 -9.44
CA GLY A 260 -21.90 -3.54 -8.14
C GLY A 260 -22.95 -2.64 -7.49
N SER A 261 -23.16 -2.86 -6.21
CA SER A 261 -24.10 -2.08 -5.39
C SER A 261 -23.79 -0.59 -5.48
N TRP A 262 -24.83 0.22 -5.35
CA TRP A 262 -24.80 1.68 -5.35
C TRP A 262 -24.21 2.28 -6.63
N ASP A 263 -24.61 1.72 -7.77
CA ASP A 263 -24.18 2.16 -9.10
C ASP A 263 -22.64 2.16 -9.25
N LEU A 264 -21.95 1.20 -8.60
CA LEU A 264 -20.53 1.01 -8.84
C LEU A 264 -20.28 0.70 -10.31
N ASN A 265 -19.49 1.53 -10.96
CA ASN A 265 -18.96 1.34 -12.31
C ASN A 265 -17.48 1.68 -12.30
N ARG A 266 -16.63 0.69 -12.57
CA ARG A 266 -15.18 0.89 -12.59
C ARG A 266 -14.56 0.18 -13.79
N LEU A 267 -13.89 0.95 -14.65
CA LEU A 267 -13.09 0.45 -15.77
C LEU A 267 -11.63 0.70 -15.46
N THR A 268 -10.77 -0.32 -15.62
CA THR A 268 -9.32 -0.18 -15.49
C THR A 268 -8.61 -0.80 -16.67
N ALA A 269 -7.45 -0.24 -17.05
CA ALA A 269 -6.53 -0.85 -17.98
C ALA A 269 -5.10 -0.81 -17.42
N ASP A 270 -4.35 -1.89 -17.65
CA ASP A 270 -2.93 -2.06 -17.31
C ASP A 270 -2.24 -2.61 -18.56
N ILE A 271 -1.49 -1.78 -19.24
CA ILE A 271 -0.85 -2.11 -20.52
C ILE A 271 0.65 -1.90 -20.37
N ASN A 272 1.42 -2.96 -20.59
CA ASN A 272 2.87 -2.97 -20.57
C ASN A 272 3.43 -3.33 -21.94
N ALA A 273 4.38 -2.55 -22.43
CA ALA A 273 5.02 -2.80 -23.71
C ALA A 273 6.51 -2.43 -23.71
N PRO A 274 7.39 -3.29 -24.24
CA PRO A 274 8.70 -2.85 -24.69
C PRO A 274 8.52 -1.96 -25.94
N LEU A 275 9.24 -0.83 -25.98
CA LEU A 275 9.14 0.14 -27.07
C LEU A 275 10.16 -0.10 -28.19
N ASN A 276 11.16 -0.94 -27.94
CA ASN A 276 12.18 -1.32 -28.90
C ASN A 276 12.48 -2.83 -28.82
N LYS A 277 13.12 -3.37 -29.86
CA LYS A 277 13.45 -4.79 -29.97
C LYS A 277 14.47 -5.23 -28.93
N GLU A 278 15.37 -4.35 -28.54
CA GLU A 278 16.42 -4.57 -27.54
C GLU A 278 15.86 -4.59 -26.11
N GLN A 279 14.56 -4.26 -25.92
CA GLN A 279 13.89 -4.21 -24.62
C GLN A 279 14.61 -3.29 -23.60
N THR A 280 15.25 -2.23 -24.12
CA THR A 280 15.94 -1.22 -23.30
C THR A 280 15.01 -0.06 -22.93
N ALA A 281 13.97 0.20 -23.73
CA ALA A 281 12.95 1.20 -23.48
C ALA A 281 11.61 0.51 -23.20
N LEU A 282 11.07 0.69 -22.02
CA LEU A 282 9.88 -0.01 -21.54
C LEU A 282 8.84 1.00 -21.07
N LEU A 283 7.58 0.79 -21.43
CA LEU A 283 6.45 1.62 -21.00
C LEU A 283 5.36 0.76 -20.38
N ARG A 284 4.80 1.22 -19.26
CA ARG A 284 3.58 0.66 -18.67
C ARG A 284 2.63 1.79 -18.35
N VAL A 285 1.37 1.62 -18.71
CA VAL A 285 0.32 2.60 -18.41
C VAL A 285 -0.79 1.91 -17.63
N ASN A 286 -1.08 2.43 -16.44
CA ASN A 286 -2.23 2.05 -15.65
C ASN A 286 -3.26 3.18 -15.68
N THR A 287 -4.54 2.85 -15.87
CA THR A 287 -5.61 3.84 -15.83
C THR A 287 -6.85 3.30 -15.14
N ALA A 288 -7.65 4.20 -14.57
CA ALA A 288 -8.92 3.87 -13.95
C ALA A 288 -9.95 4.99 -14.17
N LEU A 289 -11.17 4.57 -14.50
CA LEU A 289 -12.38 5.38 -14.47
C LEU A 289 -13.30 4.75 -13.42
N HIS A 290 -13.72 5.52 -12.42
CA HIS A 290 -14.54 5.01 -11.32
C HIS A 290 -15.70 5.96 -11.05
N SER A 291 -16.88 5.40 -10.83
CA SER A 291 -18.07 6.10 -10.35
C SER A 291 -18.84 5.18 -9.41
N GLU A 292 -19.26 5.71 -8.27
CA GLU A 292 -20.04 4.99 -7.27
C GLU A 292 -20.88 5.98 -6.47
N ARG A 293 -22.07 5.55 -6.00
CA ARG A 293 -22.86 6.28 -5.01
C ARG A 293 -22.61 5.77 -3.61
N SER A 294 -23.14 6.46 -2.62
CA SER A 294 -23.18 5.97 -1.24
C SER A 294 -24.34 5.00 -1.03
N PHE A 295 -24.23 4.12 -0.01
CA PHE A 295 -25.38 3.38 0.51
C PHE A 295 -26.36 4.29 1.30
N GLN A 296 -25.88 5.48 1.68
CA GLN A 296 -26.70 6.50 2.33
C GLN A 296 -27.47 7.31 1.29
N ASP A 297 -28.46 8.06 1.74
CA ASP A 297 -29.37 8.88 0.93
C ASP A 297 -28.67 9.92 0.04
N ALA A 298 -27.50 10.41 0.45
CA ALA A 298 -26.62 11.22 -0.37
C ALA A 298 -25.17 10.72 -0.24
N GLY A 299 -24.39 10.99 -1.27
CA GLY A 299 -22.99 10.63 -1.39
C GLY A 299 -22.68 10.05 -2.77
N PHE A 300 -21.57 10.46 -3.32
CA PHE A 300 -21.00 9.91 -4.56
C PHE A 300 -19.48 10.09 -4.58
N SER A 301 -18.83 9.28 -5.39
CA SER A 301 -17.43 9.47 -5.77
C SER A 301 -17.25 9.22 -7.27
N ARG A 302 -16.38 10.02 -7.91
CA ARG A 302 -15.90 9.84 -9.27
C ARG A 302 -14.41 10.03 -9.29
N ASN A 303 -13.68 9.11 -9.90
CA ASN A 303 -12.23 9.18 -10.03
C ASN A 303 -11.80 8.95 -11.46
N TYR A 304 -10.93 9.83 -11.95
CA TYR A 304 -10.20 9.71 -13.21
C TYR A 304 -8.73 9.61 -12.87
N PHE A 305 -8.08 8.53 -13.27
CA PHE A 305 -6.71 8.25 -12.90
C PHE A 305 -5.92 7.67 -14.08
N ILE A 306 -4.70 8.17 -14.28
CA ILE A 306 -3.74 7.64 -15.22
C ILE A 306 -2.33 7.68 -14.63
N ALA A 307 -1.59 6.60 -14.79
CA ALA A 307 -0.23 6.44 -14.26
C ALA A 307 0.68 5.79 -15.31
N PRO A 308 1.34 6.57 -16.16
CA PRO A 308 2.41 6.10 -17.02
C PRO A 308 3.71 5.90 -16.21
N SER A 309 4.42 4.81 -16.50
CA SER A 309 5.73 4.48 -15.97
C SER A 309 6.65 4.11 -17.15
N PHE A 310 7.81 4.73 -17.21
CA PHE A 310 8.81 4.55 -18.26
C PHE A 310 10.14 4.14 -17.64
N VAL A 311 10.77 3.10 -18.19
CA VAL A 311 12.11 2.66 -17.81
C VAL A 311 12.99 2.66 -19.05
N TYR A 312 14.16 3.26 -18.94
CA TYR A 312 15.16 3.27 -19.97
C TYR A 312 16.50 2.74 -19.44
N LYS A 313 16.93 1.59 -19.97
CA LYS A 313 18.24 0.99 -19.72
C LYS A 313 19.22 1.62 -20.71
N VAL A 314 19.92 2.65 -20.29
CA VAL A 314 20.90 3.38 -21.12
C VAL A 314 22.06 2.46 -21.52
N ASN A 315 22.50 1.66 -20.57
CA ASN A 315 23.50 0.60 -20.73
C ASN A 315 23.41 -0.36 -19.50
N ASP A 316 24.31 -1.32 -19.40
CA ASP A 316 24.34 -2.33 -18.31
C ASP A 316 24.57 -1.73 -16.92
N ARG A 317 25.00 -0.47 -16.83
CA ARG A 317 25.27 0.23 -15.57
C ARG A 317 24.26 1.31 -15.22
N LEU A 318 23.57 1.88 -16.21
CA LEU A 318 22.71 3.04 -16.02
C LEU A 318 21.27 2.75 -16.42
N THR A 319 20.36 2.83 -15.45
CA THR A 319 18.91 2.73 -15.65
C THR A 319 18.24 4.01 -15.17
N LEU A 320 17.36 4.54 -16.00
CA LEU A 320 16.50 5.69 -15.70
C LEU A 320 15.05 5.22 -15.59
N THR A 321 14.35 5.72 -14.59
CA THR A 321 12.91 5.47 -14.40
C THR A 321 12.19 6.79 -14.27
N LEU A 322 11.07 6.94 -14.95
CA LEU A 322 10.19 8.09 -14.86
C LEU A 322 8.75 7.59 -14.66
N ASP A 323 8.15 7.90 -13.54
CA ASP A 323 6.77 7.57 -13.22
C ASP A 323 5.96 8.84 -13.03
N ALA A 324 4.71 8.83 -13.48
CA ALA A 324 3.75 9.87 -13.15
C ALA A 324 2.45 9.25 -12.64
N GLU A 325 1.74 9.97 -11.79
CA GLU A 325 0.36 9.70 -11.40
C GLU A 325 -0.42 11.00 -11.51
N LEU A 326 -1.47 10.97 -12.31
CA LEU A 326 -2.38 12.09 -12.54
C LEU A 326 -3.78 11.63 -12.16
N GLY A 327 -4.45 12.36 -11.29
CA GLY A 327 -5.77 11.98 -10.81
C GLY A 327 -6.65 13.17 -10.48
N ALA A 328 -7.95 13.00 -10.70
CA ALA A 328 -8.99 13.94 -10.28
C ALA A 328 -10.13 13.14 -9.62
N TYR A 329 -10.33 13.40 -8.36
CA TYR A 329 -11.34 12.76 -7.52
C TYR A 329 -12.40 13.79 -7.13
N LYS A 330 -13.66 13.59 -7.55
CA LYS A 330 -14.80 14.42 -7.18
C LYS A 330 -15.72 13.62 -6.29
N ALA A 331 -16.08 14.16 -5.12
CA ALA A 331 -16.91 13.45 -4.16
C ALA A 331 -17.69 14.38 -3.23
N THR A 332 -18.73 13.83 -2.63
CA THR A 332 -19.33 14.36 -1.39
C THR A 332 -18.47 13.97 -0.21
N SER A 333 -18.36 14.82 0.81
CA SER A 333 -17.67 14.45 2.05
C SER A 333 -18.30 13.22 2.69
N PRO A 334 -17.50 12.26 3.17
CA PRO A 334 -18.04 11.16 3.94
C PRO A 334 -18.65 11.68 5.25
N THR A 335 -19.69 11.01 5.73
CA THR A 335 -20.27 11.27 7.06
C THR A 335 -19.17 11.12 8.12
N ARG A 336 -18.91 12.18 8.88
CA ARG A 336 -17.85 12.24 9.88
C ARG A 336 -18.27 13.18 11.01
N LEU A 337 -18.36 12.64 12.20
CA LEU A 337 -18.78 13.38 13.39
C LEU A 337 -17.57 13.85 14.19
N ALA A 338 -17.61 15.07 14.68
CA ALA A 338 -16.68 15.54 15.69
C ALA A 338 -16.81 14.70 16.98
N PRO A 339 -15.75 14.58 17.80
CA PRO A 339 -15.83 13.84 19.04
C PRO A 339 -16.99 14.31 19.92
N TYR A 340 -17.80 13.35 20.39
CA TYR A 340 -18.87 13.58 21.35
C TYR A 340 -18.28 13.58 22.75
N THR A 341 -18.35 14.70 23.44
CA THR A 341 -17.61 14.93 24.70
C THR A 341 -18.50 15.13 25.91
N LYS A 342 -19.80 15.24 25.72
CA LYS A 342 -20.78 15.47 26.79
C LYS A 342 -22.17 15.09 26.31
N GLY A 343 -23.01 14.60 27.23
CA GLY A 343 -24.38 14.18 27.01
C GLY A 343 -24.70 12.96 27.85
N THR A 344 -25.82 12.30 27.58
CA THR A 344 -26.25 11.09 28.30
C THR A 344 -25.96 9.81 27.54
N ALA A 345 -25.69 9.89 26.25
CA ALA A 345 -25.29 8.75 25.43
C ALA A 345 -23.84 8.35 25.72
N HIS A 346 -23.56 7.08 25.84
CA HIS A 346 -22.23 6.52 26.09
C HIS A 346 -21.69 5.66 24.94
N SER A 347 -22.52 5.44 23.91
CA SER A 347 -22.14 4.73 22.69
C SER A 347 -22.87 5.30 21.46
N VAL A 348 -22.40 4.98 20.27
CA VAL A 348 -23.04 5.38 19.02
C VAL A 348 -24.44 4.75 18.90
N THR A 349 -24.67 3.60 19.47
CA THR A 349 -25.97 2.92 19.48
C THR A 349 -27.02 3.68 20.32
N ASP A 350 -26.62 4.29 21.42
CA ASP A 350 -27.52 5.07 22.29
C ASP A 350 -28.03 6.34 21.58
N LEU A 351 -27.26 6.89 20.67
CA LEU A 351 -27.66 8.05 19.89
C LEU A 351 -28.79 7.76 18.91
N HIS A 352 -28.94 6.51 18.44
CA HIS A 352 -29.94 6.10 17.46
C HIS A 352 -29.89 6.97 16.18
N ILE A 353 -28.68 7.31 15.72
CA ILE A 353 -28.49 8.05 14.46
C ILE A 353 -28.92 7.16 13.30
N PRO A 354 -29.81 7.63 12.41
CA PRO A 354 -30.27 6.82 11.29
C PRO A 354 -29.10 6.43 10.37
N TYR A 355 -28.86 5.12 10.27
CA TYR A 355 -27.68 4.57 9.57
C TYR A 355 -27.59 4.95 8.09
N LYS A 356 -28.77 5.13 7.46
CA LYS A 356 -28.90 5.46 6.03
C LYS A 356 -28.89 6.96 5.72
N LEU A 357 -28.83 7.84 6.72
CA LEU A 357 -28.77 9.27 6.51
C LEU A 357 -27.31 9.75 6.52
N SER A 358 -26.93 10.48 5.48
CA SER A 358 -25.58 11.02 5.32
C SER A 358 -25.41 12.39 6.00
N PHE A 359 -26.50 13.11 6.23
CA PHE A 359 -26.49 14.53 6.62
C PHE A 359 -25.66 15.42 5.68
N ALA A 360 -25.54 15.00 4.44
CA ALA A 360 -24.87 15.68 3.34
C ALA A 360 -25.81 15.88 2.16
N ASN A 361 -25.36 16.53 1.11
CA ASN A 361 -26.09 16.68 -0.15
C ASN A 361 -25.10 16.62 -1.32
N ASN A 362 -25.49 15.96 -2.41
CA ASN A 362 -24.64 15.77 -3.58
C ASN A 362 -24.27 17.06 -4.31
N THR A 363 -25.00 18.17 -4.09
CA THR A 363 -24.64 19.48 -4.63
C THR A 363 -23.51 20.15 -3.85
N ILE A 364 -23.26 19.75 -2.58
CA ILE A 364 -22.17 20.20 -1.72
C ILE A 364 -21.04 19.18 -1.86
N ASN A 365 -20.10 19.45 -2.75
CA ASN A 365 -19.03 18.52 -3.11
C ASN A 365 -17.69 19.24 -3.30
N TYR A 366 -16.64 18.47 -3.39
CA TYR A 366 -15.27 18.95 -3.61
C TYR A 366 -14.59 18.15 -4.74
N VAL A 367 -13.52 18.74 -5.27
CA VAL A 367 -12.61 18.10 -6.20
C VAL A 367 -11.21 18.05 -5.57
N ALA A 368 -10.64 16.87 -5.48
CA ALA A 368 -9.25 16.71 -5.10
C ALA A 368 -8.42 16.28 -6.32
N GLN A 369 -7.38 17.04 -6.62
CA GLN A 369 -6.46 16.77 -7.72
C GLN A 369 -5.13 16.25 -7.19
N GLN A 370 -4.51 15.36 -7.94
CA GLN A 370 -3.21 14.79 -7.61
C GLN A 370 -2.33 14.72 -8.86
N TYR A 371 -1.11 15.24 -8.73
CA TYR A 371 -0.06 15.19 -9.73
C TYR A 371 1.22 14.77 -9.03
N ASN A 372 1.69 13.56 -9.30
CA ASN A 372 2.96 13.04 -8.78
C ASN A 372 3.88 12.77 -9.94
N ILE A 373 5.12 13.23 -9.84
CA ILE A 373 6.21 12.86 -10.74
C ILE A 373 7.31 12.24 -9.87
N TYR A 374 7.83 11.10 -10.29
CA TYR A 374 8.92 10.40 -9.66
C TYR A 374 9.95 10.07 -10.73
N ALA A 375 11.17 10.52 -10.53
CA ALA A 375 12.30 10.20 -11.39
C ALA A 375 13.39 9.50 -10.57
N GLN A 376 13.93 8.42 -11.10
CA GLN A 376 15.01 7.67 -10.48
C GLN A 376 16.12 7.42 -11.49
N MET A 377 17.34 7.69 -11.09
CA MET A 377 18.56 7.28 -11.75
C MET A 377 19.26 6.24 -10.89
N ARG A 378 19.53 5.07 -11.44
CA ARG A 378 20.31 4.01 -10.81
C ARG A 378 21.56 3.75 -11.60
N TYR A 379 22.70 3.89 -10.97
CA TYR A 379 24.01 3.71 -11.58
C TYR A 379 24.85 2.67 -10.82
N LYS A 380 25.21 1.57 -11.49
CA LYS A 380 26.12 0.55 -10.97
C LYS A 380 27.55 1.09 -11.03
N ILE A 381 28.07 1.57 -9.90
CA ILE A 381 29.45 2.09 -9.79
C ILE A 381 30.45 0.96 -9.99
N SER A 382 30.19 -0.16 -9.30
CA SER A 382 30.98 -1.42 -9.38
C SER A 382 30.05 -2.61 -9.14
N ASP A 383 30.57 -3.81 -9.12
CA ASP A 383 29.75 -5.01 -8.79
C ASP A 383 29.23 -4.98 -7.35
N SER A 384 29.93 -4.30 -6.46
CA SER A 384 29.55 -4.18 -5.05
C SER A 384 28.83 -2.89 -4.70
N TRP A 385 28.80 -1.87 -5.56
CA TRP A 385 28.26 -0.56 -5.22
C TRP A 385 27.30 -0.01 -6.27
N THR A 386 26.17 0.49 -5.81
CA THR A 386 25.15 1.16 -6.64
C THR A 386 24.85 2.54 -6.08
N SER A 387 24.83 3.55 -6.95
CA SER A 387 24.30 4.88 -6.67
C SER A 387 22.84 4.97 -7.13
N GLN A 388 21.98 5.57 -6.31
CA GLN A 388 20.58 5.81 -6.64
C GLN A 388 20.24 7.27 -6.29
N THR A 389 19.85 8.02 -7.30
CA THR A 389 19.26 9.36 -7.11
C THR A 389 17.77 9.27 -7.35
N VAL A 390 16.97 9.81 -6.44
CA VAL A 390 15.50 9.86 -6.54
C VAL A 390 15.05 11.31 -6.41
N ILE A 391 14.16 11.73 -7.31
CA ILE A 391 13.48 13.02 -7.25
C ILE A 391 11.98 12.76 -7.33
N SER A 392 11.25 13.21 -6.33
CA SER A 392 9.78 13.18 -6.32
C SER A 392 9.22 14.58 -6.20
N ARG A 393 8.24 14.90 -7.05
CA ARG A 393 7.49 16.13 -6.98
C ARG A 393 6.00 15.81 -6.91
N THR A 394 5.35 16.26 -5.86
CA THR A 394 3.93 16.07 -5.62
C THR A 394 3.23 17.43 -5.60
N ARG A 395 2.10 17.52 -6.34
CA ARG A 395 1.08 18.53 -6.11
C ARG A 395 -0.22 17.82 -5.80
N SER A 396 -0.87 18.20 -4.71
CA SER A 396 -2.23 17.76 -4.41
C SER A 396 -3.06 18.97 -3.99
N SER A 397 -4.31 19.04 -4.45
CA SER A 397 -5.22 20.09 -3.99
C SER A 397 -6.57 19.49 -3.57
N SER A 398 -7.31 20.24 -2.78
CA SER A 398 -8.70 19.97 -2.47
C SER A 398 -9.49 21.26 -2.52
N ASP A 399 -10.37 21.36 -3.51
CA ASP A 399 -11.07 22.57 -3.85
C ASP A 399 -12.59 22.34 -3.82
N GLY A 400 -13.36 23.23 -3.20
CA GLY A 400 -14.82 23.15 -3.10
C GLY A 400 -15.33 23.00 -1.67
N ASN A 401 -16.47 22.33 -1.51
CA ASN A 401 -17.21 22.35 -0.26
C ASN A 401 -17.18 21.00 0.45
N VAL A 402 -16.78 21.01 1.72
CA VAL A 402 -16.78 19.83 2.59
C VAL A 402 -17.74 20.05 3.77
N VAL A 403 -18.38 18.96 4.20
CA VAL A 403 -19.30 18.96 5.33
C VAL A 403 -18.63 18.30 6.53
N GLN A 404 -18.72 18.93 7.68
CA GLN A 404 -18.36 18.35 8.97
C GLN A 404 -19.57 18.36 9.89
N LEU A 405 -19.77 17.28 10.63
CA LEU A 405 -20.89 17.11 11.52
C LEU A 405 -20.43 17.17 12.97
N SER A 406 -21.25 17.81 13.82
CA SER A 406 -21.07 17.79 15.27
C SER A 406 -22.38 17.50 15.98
N ILE A 407 -22.35 16.60 16.97
CA ILE A 407 -23.49 16.32 17.83
C ILE A 407 -23.60 17.46 18.85
N VAL A 408 -24.78 18.09 18.87
CA VAL A 408 -25.09 19.21 19.78
C VAL A 408 -25.78 18.68 21.04
N SER A 409 -26.64 17.69 20.88
CA SER A 409 -27.34 16.96 21.97
C SER A 409 -27.65 15.53 21.53
N ASP A 410 -28.18 14.70 22.43
CA ASP A 410 -28.54 13.30 22.15
C ASP A 410 -29.64 13.13 21.10
N SER A 411 -30.13 14.20 20.51
CA SER A 411 -31.16 14.19 19.43
C SER A 411 -30.87 15.20 18.32
N THR A 412 -29.86 16.07 18.46
CA THR A 412 -29.57 17.11 17.48
C THR A 412 -28.12 17.11 17.04
N LEU A 413 -27.91 17.38 15.76
CA LEU A 413 -26.60 17.61 15.17
C LEU A 413 -26.56 18.96 14.43
N ARG A 414 -25.36 19.44 14.20
CA ARG A 414 -25.07 20.62 13.39
C ARG A 414 -24.18 20.24 12.23
N GLN A 415 -24.52 20.77 11.08
CA GLN A 415 -23.70 20.73 9.87
C GLN A 415 -22.82 21.99 9.81
N ALA A 416 -21.52 21.86 9.63
CA ALA A 416 -20.62 22.94 9.27
C ALA A 416 -20.16 22.71 7.83
N VAL A 417 -20.33 23.73 6.98
CA VAL A 417 -19.87 23.69 5.60
C VAL A 417 -18.64 24.57 5.46
N THR A 418 -17.57 23.98 4.99
CA THR A 418 -16.32 24.69 4.70
C THR A 418 -16.13 24.74 3.19
N ASN A 419 -16.13 25.94 2.61
CA ASN A 419 -15.60 26.19 1.28
C ASN A 419 -14.09 26.32 1.40
N GLN A 420 -13.35 25.51 0.65
CA GLN A 420 -11.88 25.39 0.81
C GLN A 420 -11.16 25.40 -0.53
N GLU A 421 -9.96 25.95 -0.50
CA GLU A 421 -8.93 25.84 -1.54
C GLU A 421 -7.60 25.49 -0.84
N TYR A 422 -7.18 24.22 -0.94
CA TYR A 422 -6.02 23.70 -0.24
C TYR A 422 -4.97 23.15 -1.20
N PRO A 423 -4.15 23.97 -1.85
CA PRO A 423 -3.01 23.49 -2.60
C PRO A 423 -1.87 23.05 -1.66
N TYR A 424 -1.30 21.89 -2.00
CA TYR A 424 -0.16 21.27 -1.34
C TYR A 424 0.93 20.97 -2.37
N TYR A 425 2.17 21.27 -2.03
CA TYR A 425 3.34 20.98 -2.85
C TYR A 425 4.39 20.27 -1.99
N GLY A 426 4.85 19.10 -2.44
CA GLY A 426 5.95 18.36 -1.82
C GLY A 426 7.08 18.15 -2.82
N THR A 427 8.31 18.21 -2.36
CA THR A 427 9.50 17.83 -3.12
C THR A 427 10.36 16.96 -2.21
N ASP A 428 10.78 15.79 -2.71
CA ASP A 428 11.67 14.88 -2.01
C ASP A 428 12.84 14.54 -2.96
N ILE A 429 14.05 14.76 -2.50
CA ILE A 429 15.27 14.49 -3.26
C ILE A 429 16.16 13.61 -2.39
N GLN A 430 16.46 12.41 -2.86
CA GLN A 430 17.30 11.46 -2.13
C GLN A 430 18.50 11.04 -2.99
N GLN A 431 19.66 10.96 -2.37
CA GLN A 431 20.85 10.33 -2.93
C GLN A 431 21.25 9.16 -2.02
N ASN A 432 21.25 7.96 -2.55
CA ASN A 432 21.61 6.73 -1.85
C ASN A 432 22.85 6.10 -2.48
N PHE A 433 23.76 5.60 -1.65
CA PHE A 433 24.86 4.72 -2.03
C PHE A 433 24.65 3.38 -1.32
N MET A 434 24.44 2.33 -2.09
CA MET A 434 24.16 0.99 -1.58
C MET A 434 25.34 0.09 -1.90
N GLY A 435 25.87 -0.58 -0.89
CA GLY A 435 26.99 -1.49 -1.00
C GLY A 435 26.64 -2.90 -0.51
N ASP A 436 27.12 -3.93 -1.19
CA ASP A 436 27.12 -5.33 -0.75
C ASP A 436 28.52 -5.91 -1.00
N PHE A 437 29.30 -6.07 0.06
CA PHE A 437 30.70 -6.43 -0.03
C PHE A 437 31.16 -7.22 1.20
N LYS A 438 32.32 -7.87 1.08
CA LYS A 438 32.94 -8.59 2.18
C LYS A 438 34.19 -7.86 2.69
N LEU A 439 34.34 -7.79 4.01
CA LEU A 439 35.56 -7.42 4.71
C LEU A 439 36.05 -8.67 5.44
N GLY A 440 37.06 -9.35 4.85
CA GLY A 440 37.45 -10.70 5.27
C GLY A 440 36.29 -11.69 5.09
N SER A 441 35.87 -12.36 6.16
CA SER A 441 34.74 -13.29 6.17
C SER A 441 33.40 -12.60 6.39
N LEU A 442 33.36 -11.32 6.77
CA LEU A 442 32.15 -10.60 7.14
C LEU A 442 31.50 -9.96 5.91
N ARG A 443 30.24 -10.29 5.61
CA ARG A 443 29.46 -9.62 4.58
C ARG A 443 28.79 -8.41 5.18
N ASN A 444 28.96 -7.25 4.52
CA ASN A 444 28.35 -5.97 4.86
C ASN A 444 27.37 -5.58 3.76
N ARG A 445 26.16 -5.19 4.13
CA ARG A 445 25.16 -4.59 3.26
C ARG A 445 24.83 -3.21 3.79
N VAL A 446 25.37 -2.20 3.13
CA VAL A 446 25.37 -0.80 3.60
C VAL A 446 24.48 0.06 2.71
N VAL A 447 23.72 0.96 3.32
CA VAL A 447 23.16 2.12 2.62
C VAL A 447 23.58 3.39 3.35
N ALA A 448 24.14 4.35 2.61
CA ALA A 448 24.39 5.71 3.08
C ALA A 448 23.62 6.69 2.19
N GLY A 449 22.91 7.65 2.79
CA GLY A 449 22.07 8.53 2.03
C GLY A 449 21.97 9.95 2.56
N LEU A 450 21.66 10.85 1.63
CA LEU A 450 21.25 12.23 1.89
C LEU A 450 19.81 12.38 1.45
N ASP A 451 19.05 13.19 2.18
CA ASP A 451 17.62 13.36 1.96
C ASP A 451 17.23 14.82 2.19
N PHE A 452 16.53 15.40 1.22
CA PHE A 452 15.95 16.72 1.31
C PHE A 452 14.45 16.64 1.04
N TYR A 453 13.65 16.99 2.02
CA TYR A 453 12.20 17.06 1.89
C TYR A 453 11.71 18.49 2.13
N SER A 454 10.92 19.01 1.20
CA SER A 454 10.31 20.33 1.28
C SER A 454 8.79 20.21 1.09
N LEU A 455 8.07 20.92 1.93
CA LEU A 455 6.62 20.97 1.93
C LEU A 455 6.15 22.43 1.95
N ARG A 456 5.18 22.73 1.07
CA ARG A 456 4.42 23.98 1.11
C ARG A 456 2.93 23.65 1.07
N ALA A 457 2.18 24.16 2.03
CA ALA A 457 0.73 23.98 2.10
C ALA A 457 0.05 25.34 2.34
N THR A 458 -0.95 25.65 1.52
CA THR A 458 -1.80 26.83 1.73
C THR A 458 -3.18 26.34 2.13
N ARG A 459 -3.80 27.05 3.05
CA ARG A 459 -5.19 26.89 3.43
C ARG A 459 -5.90 28.22 3.21
N ASN A 460 -6.87 28.18 2.32
CA ASN A 460 -7.80 29.29 2.10
C ASN A 460 -9.21 28.68 2.28
N ASP A 461 -9.85 29.04 3.38
CA ASP A 461 -11.17 28.46 3.70
C ASP A 461 -12.10 29.45 4.41
N ALA A 462 -13.39 29.26 4.16
CA ALA A 462 -14.47 29.94 4.85
C ALA A 462 -15.46 28.88 5.36
N THR A 463 -15.84 28.96 6.62
CA THR A 463 -16.75 27.98 7.25
C THR A 463 -18.00 28.69 7.75
N ILE A 464 -19.14 28.06 7.49
CA ILE A 464 -20.45 28.45 8.04
C ILE A 464 -21.01 27.30 8.88
N ASN A 465 -21.62 27.65 10.00
CA ASN A 465 -22.36 26.73 10.85
C ASN A 465 -23.86 26.85 10.55
N MET A 466 -24.47 25.73 10.12
CA MET A 466 -25.90 25.66 9.91
C MET A 466 -26.63 25.56 11.26
N PRO A 467 -27.94 25.92 11.33
CA PRO A 467 -28.75 25.62 12.50
C PRO A 467 -28.73 24.13 12.85
N ALA A 468 -28.82 23.80 14.13
CA ALA A 468 -28.91 22.42 14.57
C ALA A 468 -30.23 21.79 14.12
N ILE A 469 -30.17 20.54 13.67
CA ILE A 469 -31.34 19.77 13.23
C ILE A 469 -31.52 18.52 14.12
N ASN A 470 -32.78 18.11 14.29
CA ASN A 470 -33.05 16.83 14.94
C ASN A 470 -32.71 15.70 13.97
N TYR A 471 -31.67 14.92 14.26
CA TYR A 471 -31.20 13.86 13.35
C TYR A 471 -32.11 12.63 13.31
N ARG A 472 -32.99 12.45 14.32
CA ARG A 472 -34.00 11.37 14.31
C ARG A 472 -35.21 11.71 13.43
N LYS A 473 -35.51 13.03 13.28
CA LYS A 473 -36.60 13.57 12.45
C LYS A 473 -36.11 14.84 11.74
N PRO A 474 -35.25 14.73 10.71
CA PRO A 474 -34.51 15.87 10.17
C PRO A 474 -35.40 16.94 9.47
N GLY A 475 -36.57 16.59 8.92
CA GLY A 475 -37.54 17.54 8.39
C GLY A 475 -37.05 18.38 7.20
N ALA A 476 -37.72 19.53 6.99
CA ALA A 476 -37.47 20.42 5.85
C ALA A 476 -36.06 21.03 5.84
N ALA A 477 -35.46 21.30 7.00
CA ALA A 477 -34.11 21.84 7.08
C ALA A 477 -33.07 20.92 6.45
N TYR A 478 -33.23 19.60 6.61
CA TYR A 478 -32.41 18.61 5.97
C TYR A 478 -32.60 18.53 4.46
N ASN A 479 -33.88 18.52 4.01
CA ASN A 479 -34.24 18.43 2.59
C ASN A 479 -33.77 19.65 1.80
N ASN A 480 -33.69 20.82 2.44
CA ASN A 480 -33.27 22.08 1.84
C ASN A 480 -31.74 22.33 1.98
N PHE A 481 -30.96 21.38 2.50
CA PHE A 481 -29.51 21.49 2.63
C PHE A 481 -28.83 21.26 1.28
N THR A 482 -28.87 22.30 0.41
CA THR A 482 -28.27 22.27 -0.94
C THR A 482 -27.23 23.38 -1.07
N TYR A 483 -26.32 23.25 -2.04
CA TYR A 483 -25.31 24.26 -2.32
C TYR A 483 -25.92 25.63 -2.66
N GLU A 484 -27.03 25.66 -3.42
CA GLU A 484 -27.76 26.88 -3.76
C GLU A 484 -28.20 27.65 -2.51
N LYS A 485 -28.68 26.95 -1.47
CA LYS A 485 -29.08 27.55 -0.20
C LYS A 485 -27.94 27.91 0.72
N VAL A 486 -26.82 27.18 0.63
CA VAL A 486 -25.65 27.35 1.49
C VAL A 486 -24.72 28.43 0.94
N SER A 487 -24.52 28.51 -0.39
CA SER A 487 -23.50 29.36 -0.99
C SER A 487 -23.64 30.86 -0.68
N PRO A 488 -24.83 31.47 -0.61
CA PRO A 488 -24.95 32.88 -0.25
C PRO A 488 -24.54 33.19 1.19
N LEU A 489 -24.56 32.20 2.09
CA LEU A 489 -24.23 32.37 3.50
C LEU A 489 -22.74 32.62 3.72
N PHE A 490 -21.89 32.26 2.75
CA PHE A 490 -20.45 32.49 2.87
C PHE A 490 -20.06 33.97 2.90
N ALA A 491 -20.92 34.87 2.42
CA ALA A 491 -20.74 36.31 2.57
C ALA A 491 -20.58 36.75 4.04
N ASN A 492 -21.20 35.97 4.97
CA ASN A 492 -21.14 36.18 6.43
C ASN A 492 -20.55 34.92 7.11
N ALA A 493 -19.45 34.42 6.61
CA ALA A 493 -18.83 33.19 7.13
C ALA A 493 -18.53 33.29 8.62
N THR A 494 -18.81 32.25 9.39
CA THR A 494 -18.55 32.16 10.82
C THR A 494 -17.05 32.22 11.12
N TYR A 495 -16.25 31.72 10.19
CA TYR A 495 -14.79 31.65 10.30
C TYR A 495 -14.17 31.70 8.91
N THR A 496 -13.09 32.46 8.77
CA THR A 496 -12.25 32.49 7.56
C THR A 496 -10.79 32.27 7.95
N ASN A 497 -10.06 31.55 7.12
CA ASN A 497 -8.67 31.28 7.34
C ASN A 497 -7.90 31.35 6.02
N PHE A 498 -6.87 32.19 5.95
CA PHE A 498 -5.97 32.23 4.82
C PHE A 498 -4.53 32.24 5.34
N VAL A 499 -3.89 31.08 5.24
CA VAL A 499 -2.52 30.86 5.77
C VAL A 499 -1.70 29.98 4.84
N SER A 500 -0.39 30.15 4.88
CA SER A 500 0.55 29.30 4.16
C SER A 500 1.69 28.83 5.07
N ASN A 501 1.95 27.54 5.08
CA ASN A 501 3.06 26.90 5.79
C ASN A 501 4.15 26.48 4.81
N ASN A 502 5.40 26.61 5.23
CA ASN A 502 6.57 26.17 4.47
C ASN A 502 7.55 25.46 5.42
N GLU A 503 7.87 24.21 5.09
CA GLU A 503 8.69 23.35 5.94
C GLU A 503 9.78 22.67 5.08
N ASN A 504 10.98 22.58 5.63
CA ASN A 504 12.10 21.88 5.02
C ASN A 504 12.72 20.91 6.01
N THR A 505 13.13 19.75 5.54
CA THR A 505 13.92 18.78 6.29
C THR A 505 15.17 18.42 5.49
N TYR A 506 16.32 18.52 6.12
CA TYR A 506 17.63 18.07 5.60
C TYR A 506 18.06 16.89 6.45
N ALA A 507 18.47 15.81 5.82
CA ALA A 507 18.88 14.64 6.58
C ALA A 507 20.04 13.89 5.93
N ALA A 508 20.80 13.21 6.79
CA ALA A 508 21.80 12.22 6.40
C ALA A 508 21.60 10.94 7.22
N TYR A 509 21.81 9.79 6.59
CA TYR A 509 21.64 8.50 7.25
C TYR A 509 22.62 7.46 6.74
N VAL A 510 22.89 6.50 7.60
CA VAL A 510 23.65 5.29 7.28
C VAL A 510 22.98 4.10 7.97
N SER A 511 22.97 2.97 7.29
CA SER A 511 22.53 1.69 7.84
C SER A 511 23.44 0.59 7.30
N ASP A 512 23.89 -0.28 8.20
CA ASP A 512 24.69 -1.46 7.85
C ASP A 512 24.02 -2.71 8.43
N VAL A 513 24.02 -3.78 7.63
CA VAL A 513 23.66 -5.13 8.05
C VAL A 513 24.86 -6.02 7.87
N LEU A 514 25.49 -6.34 9.00
CA LEU A 514 26.68 -7.17 9.10
C LEU A 514 26.28 -8.63 9.33
N ASN A 515 26.66 -9.52 8.42
CA ASN A 515 26.61 -10.96 8.67
C ASN A 515 27.87 -11.35 9.47
N ILE A 516 27.69 -11.51 10.80
CA ILE A 516 28.80 -11.91 11.72
C ILE A 516 29.14 -13.37 11.47
N THR A 517 28.08 -14.20 11.28
CA THR A 517 28.19 -15.59 10.83
C THR A 517 27.11 -15.87 9.80
N ASP A 518 27.06 -17.06 9.22
CA ASP A 518 25.99 -17.48 8.32
C ASP A 518 24.60 -17.48 8.95
N LYS A 519 24.53 -17.44 10.30
CA LYS A 519 23.27 -17.48 11.07
C LYS A 519 23.03 -16.24 11.93
N LEU A 520 24.04 -15.42 12.17
CA LEU A 520 23.94 -14.26 13.06
C LEU A 520 24.18 -12.98 12.26
N LEU A 521 23.17 -12.12 12.23
CA LEU A 521 23.21 -10.82 11.59
C LEU A 521 22.99 -9.73 12.64
N ALA A 522 23.75 -8.64 12.52
CA ALA A 522 23.56 -7.42 13.30
C ALA A 522 23.25 -6.25 12.36
N MET A 523 22.31 -5.41 12.74
CA MET A 523 21.99 -4.16 12.05
C MET A 523 22.30 -2.98 12.95
N ALA A 524 22.98 -1.97 12.41
CA ALA A 524 23.19 -0.68 13.05
C ALA A 524 22.85 0.43 12.06
N SER A 525 22.02 1.38 12.48
CA SER A 525 21.58 2.49 11.64
C SER A 525 21.50 3.76 12.45
N LEU A 526 21.81 4.87 11.80
CA LEU A 526 21.70 6.21 12.39
C LEU A 526 21.22 7.20 11.33
N ARG A 527 20.31 8.09 11.73
CA ARG A 527 19.87 9.23 10.92
C ARG A 527 19.92 10.49 11.76
N VAL A 528 20.35 11.59 11.15
CA VAL A 528 20.18 12.94 11.66
C VAL A 528 19.23 13.70 10.75
N ASP A 529 18.26 14.37 11.33
CA ASP A 529 17.33 15.27 10.64
C ASP A 529 17.46 16.68 11.21
N HIS A 530 17.54 17.67 10.33
CA HIS A 530 17.42 19.08 10.66
C HIS A 530 16.16 19.63 10.01
N TYR A 531 15.14 19.87 10.82
CA TYR A 531 13.82 20.36 10.40
C TYR A 531 13.73 21.86 10.61
N ILE A 532 13.24 22.58 9.61
CA ILE A 532 13.01 24.02 9.62
C ILE A 532 11.55 24.26 9.26
N ASN A 533 10.76 24.74 10.21
CA ASN A 533 9.45 25.33 9.96
C ASN A 533 9.62 26.84 9.82
N LYS A 534 9.27 27.37 8.65
CA LYS A 534 9.41 28.81 8.36
C LYS A 534 8.30 29.65 8.98
N GLY A 535 7.42 29.05 9.77
CA GLY A 535 6.26 29.68 10.38
C GLY A 535 5.03 29.65 9.49
N VAL A 536 3.94 30.13 10.02
CA VAL A 536 2.67 30.34 9.34
C VAL A 536 2.64 31.76 8.78
N TYR A 537 2.58 31.88 7.47
CA TYR A 537 2.40 33.16 6.80
C TYR A 537 0.91 33.52 6.71
N TYR A 538 0.54 34.69 7.13
CA TYR A 538 -0.81 35.28 7.12
C TYR A 538 -0.88 36.35 6.03
N PRO A 539 -1.35 36.04 4.81
CA PRO A 539 -1.34 37.01 3.71
C PRO A 539 -2.10 38.29 4.00
N ASN A 540 -3.22 38.22 4.75
CA ASN A 540 -4.02 39.39 5.11
C ASN A 540 -3.32 40.36 6.08
N LEU A 541 -2.29 39.90 6.79
CA LEU A 541 -1.51 40.67 7.76
C LEU A 541 -0.09 40.93 7.27
N ASP A 542 0.29 40.37 6.13
CA ASP A 542 1.65 40.31 5.60
C ASP A 542 2.68 39.96 6.69
N SER A 543 2.36 38.96 7.50
CA SER A 543 3.17 38.60 8.66
C SER A 543 3.40 37.11 8.75
N THR A 544 4.50 36.71 9.38
CA THR A 544 4.83 35.33 9.64
C THR A 544 5.06 35.11 11.14
N ALA A 545 4.46 34.06 11.70
CA ALA A 545 4.59 33.73 13.11
C ALA A 545 4.86 32.24 13.33
N GLY A 546 5.47 31.94 14.49
CA GLY A 546 5.65 30.54 14.93
C GLY A 546 6.70 29.75 14.14
N ASN A 547 7.72 30.42 13.61
CA ASN A 547 8.88 29.77 13.01
C ASN A 547 9.75 29.09 14.08
N TYR A 548 10.27 27.91 13.76
CA TYR A 548 11.17 27.15 14.63
C TYR A 548 12.00 26.16 13.84
N ASN A 549 13.06 25.66 14.45
CA ASN A 549 13.85 24.55 13.92
C ASN A 549 14.12 23.52 15.02
N GLN A 550 14.32 22.28 14.60
CA GLN A 550 14.61 21.17 15.50
C GLN A 550 15.56 20.17 14.84
N THR A 551 16.52 19.68 15.61
CA THR A 551 17.43 18.62 15.15
C THR A 551 17.23 17.40 16.00
N ALA A 552 17.12 16.23 15.34
CA ALA A 552 16.93 14.97 16.01
C ALA A 552 17.83 13.87 15.44
N LEU A 553 18.24 12.96 16.34
CA LEU A 553 18.96 11.75 16.02
C LEU A 553 18.01 10.56 16.18
N SER A 554 18.03 9.64 15.20
CA SER A 554 17.23 8.42 15.19
C SER A 554 18.12 7.20 15.01
N PRO A 555 18.62 6.60 16.10
CA PRO A 555 19.34 5.34 16.06
C PRO A 555 18.37 4.15 15.88
N LYS A 556 18.84 3.09 15.24
CA LYS A 556 18.19 1.79 15.13
C LYS A 556 19.24 0.70 15.24
N PHE A 557 18.98 -0.30 16.07
CA PHE A 557 19.81 -1.48 16.22
C PHE A 557 18.93 -2.73 16.05
N GLY A 558 19.50 -3.76 15.48
CA GLY A 558 18.78 -5.02 15.27
C GLY A 558 19.71 -6.22 15.37
N LEU A 559 19.19 -7.33 15.82
CA LEU A 559 19.90 -8.60 15.85
C LEU A 559 18.97 -9.68 15.30
N VAL A 560 19.49 -10.52 14.42
CA VAL A 560 18.77 -11.68 13.88
C VAL A 560 19.64 -12.91 14.05
N TYR A 561 19.08 -13.96 14.69
CA TYR A 561 19.72 -15.26 14.79
C TYR A 561 18.87 -16.30 14.06
N GLN A 562 19.38 -16.84 12.95
CA GLN A 562 18.74 -17.89 12.19
C GLN A 562 18.97 -19.25 12.86
N VAL A 563 18.04 -19.68 13.69
CA VAL A 563 18.06 -21.01 14.36
C VAL A 563 18.18 -22.10 13.31
N VAL A 564 17.35 -21.98 12.26
CA VAL A 564 17.43 -22.79 11.04
C VAL A 564 17.64 -21.82 9.87
N LYS A 565 18.79 -21.93 9.21
CA LYS A 565 19.17 -21.02 8.13
C LYS A 565 18.06 -20.92 7.09
N ASP A 566 17.70 -19.68 6.72
CA ASP A 566 16.67 -19.29 5.73
C ASP A 566 15.25 -19.82 6.01
N LYS A 567 15.02 -20.37 7.22
CA LYS A 567 13.72 -20.96 7.58
C LYS A 567 13.12 -20.45 8.88
N VAL A 568 13.94 -20.34 9.95
CA VAL A 568 13.47 -19.92 11.27
C VAL A 568 14.48 -18.96 11.88
N ALA A 569 14.05 -17.77 12.23
CA ALA A 569 14.88 -16.75 12.86
C ALA A 569 14.22 -16.18 14.12
N LEU A 570 15.05 -15.94 15.12
CA LEU A 570 14.75 -15.06 16.25
C LEU A 570 15.27 -13.67 15.91
N PHE A 571 14.53 -12.64 16.25
CA PHE A 571 15.00 -11.26 16.08
C PHE A 571 14.69 -10.42 17.32
N ALA A 572 15.51 -9.39 17.49
CA ALA A 572 15.25 -8.29 18.42
C ALA A 572 15.69 -6.99 17.79
N ASN A 573 15.01 -5.90 18.12
CA ASN A 573 15.39 -4.57 17.68
C ASN A 573 15.15 -3.51 18.76
N TYR A 574 15.94 -2.44 18.66
CA TYR A 574 15.67 -1.14 19.25
C TYR A 574 15.52 -0.14 18.13
N MET A 575 14.43 0.61 18.14
CA MET A 575 14.15 1.65 17.15
C MET A 575 13.73 2.95 17.84
N ASN A 576 14.17 4.06 17.26
CA ASN A 576 13.79 5.38 17.67
C ASN A 576 13.03 6.12 16.56
N GLY A 577 12.06 6.93 16.95
CA GLY A 577 11.37 7.86 16.08
C GLY A 577 11.09 9.16 16.81
N PHE A 578 10.83 10.22 16.07
CA PHE A 578 10.49 11.51 16.65
C PHE A 578 9.38 12.18 15.85
N SER A 579 8.76 13.19 16.44
CA SER A 579 7.80 14.07 15.77
C SER A 579 8.06 15.50 16.21
N ASN A 580 8.17 16.41 15.26
CA ASN A 580 8.40 17.83 15.54
C ASN A 580 7.21 18.43 16.28
N VAL A 581 7.49 19.32 17.22
CA VAL A 581 6.48 19.97 18.07
C VAL A 581 6.74 21.47 18.05
N SER A 582 5.71 22.25 17.70
CA SER A 582 5.74 23.71 17.76
C SER A 582 5.31 24.21 19.13
N GLY A 583 5.67 25.46 19.46
CA GLY A 583 5.25 26.15 20.67
C GLY A 583 6.33 26.23 21.74
N ALA A 584 5.96 26.80 22.86
CA ALA A 584 6.83 27.02 24.03
C ALA A 584 6.00 26.89 25.33
N ASP A 585 6.69 26.66 26.44
CA ASP A 585 6.10 26.67 27.77
C ASP A 585 5.81 28.09 28.25
N PHE A 586 5.26 28.23 29.46
CA PHE A 586 4.98 29.54 30.09
C PHE A 586 6.23 30.42 30.20
N TYR A 587 7.41 29.84 30.37
CA TYR A 587 8.68 30.54 30.52
C TYR A 587 9.35 30.88 29.17
N GLY A 588 8.72 30.57 28.04
CA GLY A 588 9.24 30.83 26.70
C GLY A 588 10.24 29.78 26.19
N ASN A 589 10.45 28.68 26.90
CA ASN A 589 11.29 27.58 26.41
C ASN A 589 10.60 26.83 25.27
N THR A 590 11.21 26.82 24.11
CA THR A 590 10.68 26.09 22.93
C THR A 590 10.63 24.58 23.18
N PHE A 591 9.56 23.96 22.72
CA PHE A 591 9.39 22.51 22.84
C PHE A 591 10.43 21.74 22.03
N LYS A 592 10.82 20.58 22.55
CA LYS A 592 11.67 19.59 21.87
C LYS A 592 10.80 18.63 21.04
N PRO A 593 11.34 17.89 20.08
CA PRO A 593 10.59 16.82 19.44
C PRO A 593 10.07 15.80 20.44
N ASN A 594 8.84 15.31 20.24
CA ASN A 594 8.39 14.10 20.90
C ASN A 594 9.27 12.93 20.43
N ARG A 595 9.64 12.02 21.34
CA ARG A 595 10.50 10.89 21.03
C ARG A 595 9.79 9.58 21.38
N ALA A 596 9.79 8.64 20.42
CA ALA A 596 9.35 7.29 20.61
C ALA A 596 10.55 6.35 20.65
N ASN A 597 10.66 5.53 21.69
CA ASN A 597 11.62 4.46 21.81
C ASN A 597 10.88 3.14 21.80
N GLN A 598 11.26 2.22 20.92
CA GLN A 598 10.68 0.89 20.83
C GLN A 598 11.74 -0.16 21.13
N VAL A 599 11.33 -1.17 21.89
CA VAL A 599 12.01 -2.47 21.95
C VAL A 599 11.03 -3.51 21.41
N GLU A 600 11.48 -4.35 20.51
CA GLU A 600 10.70 -5.39 19.87
C GLU A 600 11.51 -6.67 19.76
N GLY A 601 10.86 -7.82 19.92
CA GLY A 601 11.46 -9.12 19.67
C GLY A 601 10.43 -10.13 19.21
N GLY A 602 10.89 -11.15 18.51
CA GLY A 602 9.97 -12.14 17.95
C GLY A 602 10.62 -13.26 17.18
N VAL A 603 9.76 -14.02 16.50
CA VAL A 603 10.12 -15.18 15.69
C VAL A 603 9.60 -14.95 14.27
N LYS A 604 10.43 -15.26 13.29
CA LYS A 604 10.05 -15.34 11.87
C LYS A 604 10.25 -16.75 11.36
N ILE A 605 9.26 -17.22 10.60
CA ILE A 605 9.26 -18.53 9.95
C ILE A 605 9.05 -18.31 8.47
N ASP A 606 9.88 -18.88 7.61
CA ASP A 606 9.79 -18.82 6.16
C ASP A 606 10.05 -20.18 5.53
N LEU A 607 9.02 -21.00 5.51
CA LEU A 607 9.02 -22.30 4.84
C LEU A 607 8.49 -22.15 3.40
N SER A 608 8.59 -23.20 2.60
CA SER A 608 8.09 -23.18 1.21
C SER A 608 6.60 -22.88 1.13
N THR A 609 5.82 -23.34 2.12
CA THR A 609 4.35 -23.26 2.13
C THR A 609 3.80 -22.38 3.25
N ILE A 610 4.62 -21.93 4.21
CA ILE A 610 4.19 -21.15 5.37
C ILE A 610 5.20 -20.03 5.61
N SER A 611 4.70 -18.80 5.68
CA SER A 611 5.43 -17.64 6.19
C SER A 611 4.68 -17.11 7.41
N ALA A 612 5.36 -16.96 8.54
CA ALA A 612 4.74 -16.48 9.77
C ALA A 612 5.68 -15.54 10.53
N THR A 613 5.08 -14.58 11.21
CA THR A 613 5.77 -13.66 12.12
C THR A 613 4.98 -13.56 13.41
N LEU A 614 5.65 -13.71 14.54
CA LEU A 614 5.11 -13.42 15.86
C LEU A 614 6.05 -12.44 16.54
N SER A 615 5.55 -11.33 17.04
CA SER A 615 6.35 -10.30 17.71
C SER A 615 5.65 -9.73 18.94
N TYR A 616 6.45 -9.32 19.92
CA TYR A 616 6.07 -8.48 21.04
C TYR A 616 6.81 -7.15 20.93
N TYR A 617 6.10 -6.03 21.13
CA TYR A 617 6.65 -4.69 21.10
C TYR A 617 6.28 -3.89 22.35
N ASN A 618 7.14 -2.92 22.65
CA ASN A 618 6.93 -1.93 23.71
C ASN A 618 7.45 -0.59 23.18
N ILE A 619 6.53 0.39 23.00
CA ILE A 619 6.81 1.74 22.50
C ILE A 619 6.51 2.72 23.62
N GLN A 620 7.51 3.50 24.02
CA GLN A 620 7.35 4.62 24.95
C GLN A 620 7.56 5.93 24.22
N VAL A 621 6.55 6.80 24.25
CA VAL A 621 6.64 8.16 23.73
C VAL A 621 6.84 9.13 24.88
N THR A 622 7.87 9.95 24.80
CA THR A 622 8.23 10.97 25.79
C THR A 622 8.17 12.38 25.19
N ASN A 623 8.28 13.40 26.03
CA ASN A 623 8.14 14.80 25.64
C ASN A 623 6.75 15.14 25.05
N VAL A 624 5.71 14.39 25.41
CA VAL A 624 4.33 14.70 25.00
C VAL A 624 3.87 15.95 25.75
N THR A 625 3.26 16.89 25.03
CA THR A 625 2.70 18.10 25.68
C THR A 625 1.44 17.73 26.45
N ARG A 626 1.25 18.36 27.60
CA ARG A 626 0.05 18.29 28.45
C ARG A 626 -0.27 19.66 29.00
N ASP A 627 -1.51 19.87 29.45
CA ASP A 627 -1.89 21.13 30.07
C ASP A 627 -1.00 21.45 31.28
N ASP A 628 -0.58 22.72 31.39
CA ASP A 628 0.11 23.21 32.58
C ASP A 628 -0.92 23.45 33.67
N PRO A 629 -0.83 22.74 34.82
CA PRO A 629 -1.80 22.91 35.91
C PRO A 629 -1.68 24.28 36.62
N ASP A 630 -0.52 24.93 36.52
CA ASP A 630 -0.22 26.18 37.22
C ASP A 630 -0.45 27.42 36.34
N HIS A 631 -0.42 27.27 35.01
CA HIS A 631 -0.58 28.33 34.03
C HIS A 631 -1.61 27.97 32.95
N ALA A 632 -2.81 28.53 33.10
CA ALA A 632 -3.90 28.30 32.14
C ALA A 632 -3.49 28.71 30.71
N ASN A 633 -3.90 27.94 29.72
CA ASN A 633 -3.59 28.07 28.28
C ASN A 633 -2.13 27.81 27.91
N PHE A 634 -1.28 27.39 28.82
CA PHE A 634 0.07 26.93 28.53
C PHE A 634 0.15 25.41 28.63
N SER A 635 1.26 24.85 28.12
CA SER A 635 1.53 23.42 28.14
C SER A 635 2.91 23.15 28.74
N LEU A 636 3.03 22.03 29.43
CA LEU A 636 4.29 21.39 29.83
C LEU A 636 4.65 20.28 28.86
N GLN A 637 5.93 20.02 28.66
CA GLN A 637 6.41 18.95 27.77
C GLN A 637 7.07 17.81 28.55
N ASP A 638 6.35 17.23 29.47
CA ASP A 638 6.81 16.12 30.33
C ASP A 638 5.87 14.91 30.29
N GLY A 639 4.88 14.94 29.39
CA GLY A 639 3.92 13.86 29.19
C GLY A 639 4.56 12.60 28.59
N THR A 640 3.97 11.47 28.89
CA THR A 640 4.40 10.16 28.37
C THR A 640 3.21 9.30 27.97
N GLN A 641 3.35 8.55 26.86
CA GLN A 641 2.42 7.56 26.38
C GLN A 641 3.15 6.23 26.22
N LEU A 642 2.54 5.15 26.69
CA LEU A 642 3.02 3.79 26.50
C LEU A 642 2.09 3.06 25.55
N SER A 643 2.66 2.30 24.60
CA SER A 643 1.93 1.36 23.76
C SER A 643 2.71 0.05 23.67
N LYS A 644 2.12 -1.05 24.11
CA LYS A 644 2.72 -2.38 24.07
C LYS A 644 1.73 -3.41 23.58
N GLY A 645 2.21 -4.51 23.06
CA GLY A 645 1.33 -5.55 22.57
C GLY A 645 2.07 -6.63 21.79
N PHE A 646 1.30 -7.53 21.22
CA PHE A 646 1.83 -8.54 20.34
C PHE A 646 1.06 -8.58 19.02
N GLU A 647 1.76 -9.03 17.99
CA GLU A 647 1.25 -9.17 16.63
C GLU A 647 1.63 -10.55 16.09
N ALA A 648 0.66 -11.23 15.48
CA ALA A 648 0.86 -12.49 14.80
C ALA A 648 0.33 -12.39 13.37
N GLU A 649 1.09 -12.85 12.41
CA GLU A 649 0.72 -12.94 10.99
C GLU A 649 1.13 -14.30 10.44
N VAL A 650 0.22 -14.94 9.71
CA VAL A 650 0.47 -16.21 9.03
C VAL A 650 -0.05 -16.12 7.61
N ILE A 651 0.81 -16.47 6.64
CA ILE A 651 0.45 -16.63 5.24
C ILE A 651 0.86 -18.05 4.84
N ALA A 652 -0.12 -18.92 4.51
CA ALA A 652 0.12 -20.34 4.27
C ALA A 652 -0.54 -20.85 3.00
N ASN A 653 0.15 -21.78 2.32
CA ASN A 653 -0.35 -22.55 1.20
C ASN A 653 -0.13 -24.06 1.47
N PRO A 654 -0.85 -24.63 2.44
CA PRO A 654 -0.58 -25.99 2.92
C PRO A 654 -0.87 -27.07 1.87
N LEU A 655 -1.75 -26.78 0.92
CA LEU A 655 -2.10 -27.64 -0.21
C LEU A 655 -2.14 -26.83 -1.51
N PRO A 656 -1.89 -27.43 -2.68
CA PRO A 656 -2.03 -26.77 -3.97
C PRO A 656 -3.43 -26.14 -4.13
N GLY A 657 -3.46 -24.82 -4.32
CA GLY A 657 -4.70 -24.06 -4.47
C GLY A 657 -5.33 -23.55 -3.18
N LEU A 658 -4.96 -24.05 -2.00
CA LEU A 658 -5.41 -23.54 -0.71
C LEU A 658 -4.51 -22.41 -0.23
N ASN A 659 -5.09 -21.26 0.06
CA ASN A 659 -4.38 -20.11 0.64
C ASN A 659 -5.05 -19.71 1.94
N ILE A 660 -4.26 -19.37 2.95
CA ILE A 660 -4.70 -18.90 4.25
C ILE A 660 -3.87 -17.66 4.60
N ILE A 661 -4.54 -16.56 4.89
CA ILE A 661 -3.94 -15.34 5.43
C ILE A 661 -4.67 -15.07 6.74
N ALA A 662 -3.93 -15.02 7.83
CA ALA A 662 -4.48 -14.78 9.15
C ALA A 662 -3.59 -13.80 9.92
N GLY A 663 -4.21 -12.87 10.64
CA GLY A 663 -3.54 -11.94 11.50
C GLY A 663 -4.30 -11.71 12.79
N TYR A 664 -3.56 -11.50 13.88
CA TYR A 664 -4.12 -11.09 15.16
C TYR A 664 -3.20 -10.10 15.85
N THR A 665 -3.79 -9.08 16.46
CA THR A 665 -3.06 -8.11 17.26
C THR A 665 -3.78 -7.85 18.57
N TYR A 666 -2.98 -7.72 19.63
CA TYR A 666 -3.40 -7.15 20.90
C TYR A 666 -2.57 -5.90 21.17
N ASN A 667 -3.23 -4.79 21.51
CA ASN A 667 -2.60 -3.52 21.84
C ASN A 667 -3.09 -2.96 23.16
N ASP A 668 -2.20 -2.79 24.13
CA ASP A 668 -2.41 -2.06 25.37
C ASP A 668 -1.70 -0.69 25.27
N SER A 669 -2.48 0.37 25.08
CA SER A 669 -2.02 1.75 25.02
C SER A 669 -2.60 2.58 26.14
N LYS A 670 -1.77 3.43 26.78
CA LYS A 670 -2.22 4.36 27.82
C LYS A 670 -1.31 5.58 27.96
N TYR A 671 -1.89 6.67 28.40
CA TYR A 671 -1.12 7.81 28.87
C TYR A 671 -0.59 7.52 30.28
N THR A 672 0.73 7.42 30.44
CA THR A 672 1.34 7.17 31.75
C THR A 672 1.60 8.46 32.52
N ARG A 673 1.81 9.57 31.82
CA ARG A 673 1.83 10.94 32.33
C ARG A 673 1.15 11.88 31.34
N ALA A 674 0.10 12.56 31.76
CA ALA A 674 -0.72 13.44 30.90
C ALA A 674 -1.54 14.40 31.77
N SER A 675 -2.39 15.22 31.14
CA SER A 675 -3.40 16.00 31.83
C SER A 675 -4.30 15.08 32.67
N ALA A 676 -4.74 15.53 33.83
CA ALA A 676 -5.52 14.74 34.79
C ALA A 676 -6.76 14.07 34.18
N SER A 677 -7.37 14.72 33.17
CA SER A 677 -8.54 14.22 32.48
C SER A 677 -8.33 12.95 31.65
N ILE A 678 -7.07 12.61 31.28
CA ILE A 678 -6.75 11.47 30.40
C ILE A 678 -5.63 10.56 30.97
N GLN A 679 -5.01 10.93 32.09
CA GLN A 679 -3.93 10.16 32.67
C GLN A 679 -4.40 8.74 33.08
N GLY A 680 -3.61 7.73 32.75
CA GLY A 680 -3.93 6.31 32.96
C GLY A 680 -4.89 5.72 31.93
N LEU A 681 -5.52 6.54 31.09
CA LEU A 681 -6.52 6.09 30.11
C LEU A 681 -5.90 5.74 28.77
N ARG A 682 -6.60 4.88 28.01
CA ARG A 682 -6.28 4.54 26.64
C ARG A 682 -6.54 5.76 25.72
N PRO A 683 -5.62 6.14 24.83
CA PRO A 683 -5.89 7.16 23.83
C PRO A 683 -7.07 6.75 22.94
N SER A 684 -8.01 7.65 22.72
CA SER A 684 -9.17 7.40 21.87
C SER A 684 -8.76 7.10 20.40
N THR A 685 -7.61 7.61 19.96
CA THR A 685 -7.05 7.36 18.62
C THR A 685 -6.32 6.03 18.50
N ALA A 686 -6.20 5.25 19.57
CA ALA A 686 -5.45 3.98 19.56
C ALA A 686 -6.19 2.82 18.87
N GLY A 687 -7.45 3.01 18.48
CA GLY A 687 -8.27 1.97 17.84
C GLY A 687 -8.67 0.83 18.79
N SER A 688 -9.15 -0.27 18.23
CA SER A 688 -9.54 -1.47 18.99
C SER A 688 -8.32 -2.12 19.64
N PRO A 689 -8.43 -2.52 20.93
CA PRO A 689 -7.39 -3.32 21.60
C PRO A 689 -7.09 -4.63 20.87
N ASP A 690 -8.12 -5.38 20.53
CA ASP A 690 -8.02 -6.64 19.80
C ASP A 690 -8.49 -6.45 18.37
N TYR A 691 -7.70 -6.94 17.42
CA TYR A 691 -8.07 -6.98 16.02
C TYR A 691 -7.61 -8.30 15.41
N ALA A 692 -8.51 -8.93 14.65
CA ALA A 692 -8.21 -10.14 13.91
C ALA A 692 -8.64 -10.00 12.46
N ASN A 693 -7.89 -10.61 11.55
CA ASN A 693 -8.26 -10.75 10.15
C ASN A 693 -8.01 -12.18 9.67
N LEU A 694 -8.87 -12.65 8.77
CA LEU A 694 -8.76 -13.97 8.15
C LEU A 694 -9.19 -13.88 6.68
N TRP A 695 -8.46 -14.53 5.81
CA TRP A 695 -8.88 -14.85 4.45
C TRP A 695 -8.43 -16.26 4.10
N VAL A 696 -9.36 -17.11 3.74
CA VAL A 696 -9.12 -18.47 3.25
C VAL A 696 -9.67 -18.57 1.85
N SER A 697 -8.86 -19.02 0.90
CA SER A 697 -9.32 -19.25 -0.45
C SER A 697 -8.82 -20.59 -1.00
N TYR A 698 -9.65 -21.20 -1.84
CA TYR A 698 -9.29 -22.43 -2.54
C TYR A 698 -9.55 -22.27 -4.03
N ARG A 699 -8.54 -22.59 -4.85
CA ARG A 699 -8.62 -22.56 -6.31
C ARG A 699 -8.30 -23.94 -6.87
N LEU A 700 -9.17 -24.45 -7.73
CA LEU A 700 -8.93 -25.70 -8.45
C LEU A 700 -7.72 -25.55 -9.37
N THR A 701 -6.70 -26.38 -9.15
CA THR A 701 -5.41 -26.34 -9.87
C THR A 701 -5.36 -27.29 -11.07
N LYS A 702 -6.31 -28.24 -11.16
CA LYS A 702 -6.39 -29.28 -12.21
C LYS A 702 -7.84 -29.51 -12.62
N GLY A 703 -8.04 -30.22 -13.74
CA GLY A 703 -9.34 -30.64 -14.24
C GLY A 703 -10.05 -29.58 -15.10
N VAL A 704 -11.26 -29.91 -15.55
CA VAL A 704 -12.07 -29.07 -16.47
C VAL A 704 -12.38 -27.69 -15.85
N ALA A 705 -12.62 -27.66 -14.55
CA ALA A 705 -12.90 -26.42 -13.80
C ALA A 705 -11.65 -25.74 -13.23
N GLN A 706 -10.43 -26.10 -13.72
CA GLN A 706 -9.20 -25.41 -13.30
C GLN A 706 -9.33 -23.90 -13.39
N GLY A 707 -8.95 -23.21 -12.32
CA GLY A 707 -9.06 -21.75 -12.20
C GLY A 707 -10.32 -21.29 -11.47
N LEU A 708 -11.34 -22.16 -11.28
CA LEU A 708 -12.47 -21.84 -10.39
C LEU A 708 -11.98 -21.81 -8.95
N GLY A 709 -12.35 -20.77 -8.22
CA GLY A 709 -11.98 -20.61 -6.82
C GLY A 709 -13.07 -19.95 -6.00
N ILE A 710 -13.00 -20.18 -4.71
CA ILE A 710 -13.83 -19.55 -3.69
C ILE A 710 -12.93 -18.95 -2.62
N GLY A 711 -13.36 -17.87 -2.03
CA GLY A 711 -12.70 -17.24 -0.89
C GLY A 711 -13.70 -16.84 0.17
N PHE A 712 -13.32 -16.95 1.41
CA PHE A 712 -14.11 -16.54 2.57
C PHE A 712 -13.18 -15.99 3.63
N GLY A 713 -13.65 -14.94 4.32
CA GLY A 713 -12.87 -14.35 5.40
C GLY A 713 -13.57 -13.18 6.03
N GLY A 714 -12.82 -12.34 6.72
CA GLY A 714 -13.36 -11.15 7.35
C GLY A 714 -12.42 -10.56 8.38
N VAL A 715 -12.97 -9.62 9.14
CA VAL A 715 -12.26 -8.89 10.19
C VAL A 715 -13.11 -8.80 11.46
N TYR A 716 -12.43 -8.82 12.59
CA TYR A 716 -12.99 -8.54 13.92
C TYR A 716 -12.25 -7.38 14.55
N GLY A 717 -12.96 -6.44 15.16
CA GLY A 717 -12.39 -5.41 16.03
C GLY A 717 -13.17 -5.34 17.34
N SER A 718 -12.46 -5.35 18.47
CA SER A 718 -13.09 -5.17 19.77
C SER A 718 -13.55 -3.73 19.99
N GLU A 719 -14.34 -3.48 21.04
CA GLU A 719 -14.80 -2.16 21.43
C GLU A 719 -13.65 -1.16 21.51
N SER A 720 -13.89 0.06 21.06
CA SER A 720 -12.93 1.17 21.08
C SER A 720 -13.61 2.46 21.56
N TYR A 721 -12.84 3.54 21.66
CA TYR A 721 -13.34 4.80 22.18
C TYR A 721 -13.28 5.90 21.12
N GLN A 722 -14.35 6.67 20.97
CA GLN A 722 -14.29 7.99 20.34
C GLN A 722 -13.81 9.05 21.33
N THR A 723 -14.31 8.99 22.56
CA THR A 723 -13.90 9.85 23.69
C THR A 723 -13.62 8.96 24.90
N ASN A 724 -12.48 9.18 25.55
CA ASN A 724 -12.07 8.45 26.73
C ASN A 724 -11.38 9.42 27.69
N THR A 725 -12.16 9.99 28.60
CA THR A 725 -11.69 10.90 29.65
C THR A 725 -12.18 10.43 31.01
N ALA A 726 -11.61 10.94 32.09
CA ALA A 726 -12.04 10.62 33.45
C ALA A 726 -13.51 11.02 33.69
N ALA A 727 -13.95 12.12 33.07
CA ALA A 727 -15.31 12.64 33.23
C ALA A 727 -16.32 12.00 32.26
N PHE A 728 -15.90 11.53 31.11
CA PHE A 728 -16.80 11.05 30.07
C PHE A 728 -16.16 10.01 29.16
N LYS A 729 -16.92 8.95 28.87
CA LYS A 729 -16.53 7.90 27.93
C LYS A 729 -17.61 7.72 26.88
N PHE A 730 -17.18 7.63 25.61
CA PHE A 730 -18.07 7.32 24.51
C PHE A 730 -17.44 6.21 23.67
N THR A 731 -18.14 5.07 23.57
CA THR A 731 -17.62 3.85 22.96
C THR A 731 -18.11 3.68 21.52
N ILE A 732 -17.33 2.92 20.76
CA ILE A 732 -17.67 2.39 19.44
C ILE A 732 -17.73 0.88 19.62
N PRO A 733 -18.88 0.23 19.34
CA PRO A 733 -19.06 -1.19 19.55
C PRO A 733 -18.05 -2.05 18.78
N SER A 734 -17.82 -3.25 19.29
CA SER A 734 -17.11 -4.31 18.56
C SER A 734 -17.87 -4.67 17.28
N TYR A 735 -17.17 -5.20 16.30
CA TYR A 735 -17.76 -5.61 15.03
C TYR A 735 -17.10 -6.87 14.49
N THR A 736 -17.88 -7.65 13.70
CA THR A 736 -17.37 -8.77 12.90
C THR A 736 -17.95 -8.65 11.50
N VAL A 737 -17.08 -8.40 10.53
CA VAL A 737 -17.47 -8.25 9.13
C VAL A 737 -16.94 -9.44 8.35
N LEU A 738 -17.84 -10.17 7.70
CA LEU A 738 -17.53 -11.35 6.90
C LEU A 738 -17.66 -11.04 5.41
N ASP A 739 -16.71 -11.51 4.63
CA ASP A 739 -16.66 -11.33 3.18
C ASP A 739 -16.56 -12.70 2.47
N ALA A 740 -17.15 -12.83 1.29
CA ALA A 740 -17.06 -14.01 0.46
C ALA A 740 -16.81 -13.65 -1.01
N ALA A 741 -16.08 -14.49 -1.74
CA ALA A 741 -15.83 -14.31 -3.16
C ALA A 741 -15.84 -15.63 -3.92
N VAL A 742 -16.28 -15.58 -5.18
CA VAL A 742 -16.14 -16.65 -6.16
C VAL A 742 -15.43 -16.07 -7.38
N PHE A 743 -14.47 -16.78 -7.93
CA PHE A 743 -13.75 -16.33 -9.11
C PHE A 743 -13.40 -17.48 -10.05
N TYR A 744 -13.30 -17.15 -11.32
CA TYR A 744 -12.87 -18.08 -12.36
C TYR A 744 -11.76 -17.43 -13.18
N ASP A 745 -10.52 -17.92 -12.99
CA ASP A 745 -9.31 -17.30 -13.51
C ASP A 745 -8.66 -18.17 -14.59
N LYS A 746 -8.73 -17.71 -15.83
CA LYS A 746 -8.15 -18.34 -17.02
C LYS A 746 -7.01 -17.48 -17.59
N PRO A 747 -6.16 -18.01 -18.45
CA PRO A 747 -5.08 -17.25 -19.09
C PRO A 747 -5.58 -15.99 -19.81
N ALA A 748 -6.68 -16.06 -20.55
CA ALA A 748 -7.22 -14.97 -21.36
C ALA A 748 -8.26 -14.11 -20.63
N TYR A 749 -8.88 -14.58 -19.54
CA TYR A 749 -9.91 -13.82 -18.82
C TYR A 749 -10.02 -14.24 -17.37
N ARG A 750 -10.64 -13.38 -16.58
CA ARG A 750 -11.08 -13.64 -15.21
C ARG A 750 -12.50 -13.12 -15.01
N LEU A 751 -13.30 -13.92 -14.32
CA LEU A 751 -14.62 -13.53 -13.81
C LEU A 751 -14.55 -13.56 -12.28
N GLY A 752 -15.23 -12.64 -11.64
CA GLY A 752 -15.29 -12.59 -10.18
C GLY A 752 -16.61 -12.06 -9.67
N LEU A 753 -17.06 -12.59 -8.55
CA LEU A 753 -18.20 -12.10 -7.78
C LEU A 753 -17.80 -12.06 -6.31
N LYS A 754 -18.05 -10.94 -5.65
CA LYS A 754 -17.74 -10.74 -4.22
C LYS A 754 -18.94 -10.17 -3.49
N VAL A 755 -19.11 -10.62 -2.27
CA VAL A 755 -20.01 -10.01 -1.29
C VAL A 755 -19.16 -9.55 -0.12
N ASP A 756 -19.10 -8.25 0.12
CA ASP A 756 -18.56 -7.65 1.34
C ASP A 756 -19.67 -7.56 2.38
N ASN A 757 -19.32 -7.71 3.66
CA ASN A 757 -20.25 -7.65 4.79
C ASN A 757 -21.48 -8.56 4.61
N LEU A 758 -21.20 -9.85 4.50
CA LEU A 758 -22.20 -10.90 4.22
C LEU A 758 -23.35 -10.94 5.25
N THR A 759 -23.05 -10.63 6.50
CA THR A 759 -24.00 -10.63 7.63
C THR A 759 -24.74 -9.32 7.80
N ASN A 760 -24.46 -8.34 6.97
CA ASN A 760 -25.06 -6.99 7.04
C ASN A 760 -24.82 -6.30 8.40
N GLU A 761 -23.62 -6.49 8.96
CA GLU A 761 -23.19 -5.87 10.22
C GLU A 761 -23.20 -4.34 10.12
N GLN A 762 -23.77 -3.67 11.12
CA GLN A 762 -23.68 -2.22 11.26
C GLN A 762 -22.50 -1.86 12.16
N TYR A 763 -21.52 -1.17 11.61
CA TYR A 763 -20.31 -0.78 12.32
C TYR A 763 -19.83 0.60 11.89
N TRP A 764 -18.96 1.19 12.69
CA TRP A 764 -18.56 2.59 12.53
C TRP A 764 -17.06 2.77 12.61
N SER A 765 -16.55 3.79 11.94
CA SER A 765 -15.18 4.25 12.14
C SER A 765 -15.05 5.07 13.43
N TYR A 766 -13.80 5.42 13.78
CA TYR A 766 -13.49 6.27 14.94
C TYR A 766 -14.28 7.60 14.98
N ARG A 767 -14.60 8.17 13.82
CA ARG A 767 -15.39 9.41 13.71
C ARG A 767 -16.88 9.13 13.46
N LEU A 768 -17.36 7.99 13.85
CA LEU A 768 -18.74 7.56 13.74
C LEU A 768 -19.28 7.61 12.30
N ALA A 769 -18.40 7.48 11.32
CA ALA A 769 -18.85 7.24 9.95
C ALA A 769 -19.42 5.84 9.86
N ALA A 770 -20.71 5.72 9.52
CA ALA A 770 -21.34 4.45 9.23
C ALA A 770 -20.61 3.77 8.06
N GLN A 771 -20.30 2.49 8.22
CA GLN A 771 -19.58 1.71 7.22
C GLN A 771 -20.54 0.98 6.26
N PRO A 772 -20.13 0.64 5.04
CA PRO A 772 -21.03 0.01 4.08
C PRO A 772 -21.70 -1.26 4.60
N PRO A 773 -23.01 -1.42 4.43
CA PRO A 773 -23.75 -2.66 4.66
C PRO A 773 -23.35 -3.70 3.59
N THR A 774 -24.12 -4.79 3.46
CA THR A 774 -23.86 -5.82 2.44
C THR A 774 -23.70 -5.20 1.06
N ARG A 775 -22.53 -5.44 0.42
CA ARG A 775 -22.16 -4.90 -0.90
C ARG A 775 -21.82 -6.04 -1.85
N LEU A 776 -22.44 -6.03 -3.02
CA LEU A 776 -22.14 -6.95 -4.11
C LEU A 776 -21.23 -6.27 -5.14
N THR A 777 -20.20 -6.97 -5.60
CA THR A 777 -19.30 -6.55 -6.68
C THR A 777 -19.10 -7.69 -7.67
N ALA A 778 -19.37 -7.44 -8.95
CA ALA A 778 -19.04 -8.33 -10.06
C ALA A 778 -17.88 -7.74 -10.87
N ASN A 779 -17.01 -8.59 -11.40
CA ASN A 779 -15.85 -8.19 -12.18
C ASN A 779 -15.64 -9.10 -13.37
N VAL A 780 -15.25 -8.50 -14.51
CA VAL A 780 -14.72 -9.21 -15.68
C VAL A 780 -13.40 -8.57 -16.07
N THR A 781 -12.39 -9.41 -16.31
CA THR A 781 -11.05 -8.98 -16.78
C THR A 781 -10.69 -9.76 -18.03
N PHE A 782 -10.25 -9.07 -19.06
CA PHE A 782 -9.63 -9.64 -20.26
C PHE A 782 -8.12 -9.44 -20.18
N LYS A 783 -7.36 -10.47 -20.60
CA LYS A 783 -5.89 -10.52 -20.55
C LYS A 783 -5.36 -10.85 -21.94
N PHE A 784 -4.36 -10.12 -22.39
CA PHE A 784 -3.76 -10.29 -23.72
C PHE A 784 -2.28 -9.94 -23.74
#